data_2e572c391e85ac73b7e709141c5a4d14
#
_entry.id   2e572c391e85ac73b7e709141c5a4d14
#
_cell.length_a   1.000
_cell.length_b   1.000
_cell.length_c   1.000
_cell.angle_alpha   90.00
_cell.angle_beta   90.00
_cell.angle_gamma   90.00
#
_symmetry.space_group_name_H-M   'P 1'
#
loop_
_entity.id
_entity.type
_entity.pdbx_description
1 polymer ?
#
loop_
_entity_poly.entity_id
_entity_poly.type
_entity_poly.pdbx_seq_one_letter_code
_entity_poly.pdbx_strand_id
1 'polypeptide(L)'
;MSQTELGFANDLSLPQGAVSINRRAWFRDLDGLRAVFVDQTPFYCYPLDDQILHRFCAIQLVEAGVTKVKDVCRAFELHLRNFSRSRSKFRQLGIAGLFPGKSGPKSIRTPTLAAGIVQPYRKGKSSYDVATQLGISDSTVRRILKEQGIPLRSPLDNHQPLPLTDDDGELQPPAVQPPAAQQIEAQAIEPQITEPQITEPQATEPQVTETQAIEATSIPYASPLDRACTALGLIEEAPVEFQSADGVPCAGALLGLALLEETHLLEEARAVYGRLKNGWYGLRSLVWTLVVMALVRIKRPEQIKHHDPAGLGRVLGLPRAAEVKTIRRKLNEIAQRGQAAQWHRRLARRRAEQQPSALATLYVDGHVRAYHGRHRIGKTHVSRLKRVLRAETDYWVHQAHGQPLLVVHEPVDSSFRETLRDGVLPEIRRVVGDRRVRIVFDREGWSRELFDDLLSLNFDFMTYRKGPYEPLADSEFAEATFLVPGQPAVHYELAETVFEQAGWPRLRLVAVKKKNGGQTHVLASGRLTWEALDQDAGAADLPAVELAWWMFHRWTQENWFKYMRTEYALDVLVDYSVELDDADRLVVNPQWRELDRQVASVRNRFERAQAKYARLILKSEEKATSDLTERKSSDASPSPCEQSDCECLTCRSRAQANEVAKLSTEYDTARAERGATPRKIRLAEALDRDVVKLSYERKLFTDTIKLGAYEIETRLYEMLGMTYSNSETEGRGLIRAILEGSGDIRVEGETIEVHFDQLSAPRYTQAMQRLCEQMNALSPRLPETNHCLRFFVKPRPVRE
;
A
#
# COMPACT_ATOMS: atom_id res chain seq x y z
N MET A 1 -22.63 -46.39 5.54
CA MET A 1 -22.51 -46.58 6.98
C MET A 1 -22.23 -45.21 7.55
N SER A 2 -23.16 -44.72 8.33
CA SER A 2 -23.28 -43.37 8.90
C SER A 2 -22.17 -43.08 9.87
N GLN A 3 -21.56 -41.90 9.74
CA GLN A 3 -20.70 -41.29 10.76
C GLN A 3 -21.59 -40.88 11.94
N THR A 4 -21.34 -41.47 13.06
CA THR A 4 -21.98 -41.23 14.34
C THR A 4 -21.51 -39.85 14.85
N GLU A 5 -22.45 -38.93 14.98
CA GLU A 5 -22.29 -37.69 15.76
C GLU A 5 -21.96 -38.05 17.23
N LEU A 6 -20.77 -37.71 17.64
CA LEU A 6 -20.44 -37.63 19.06
C LEU A 6 -21.07 -36.36 19.64
N GLY A 7 -22.26 -36.50 20.15
CA GLY A 7 -22.96 -35.48 20.92
C GLY A 7 -22.25 -35.26 22.25
N PHE A 8 -21.53 -34.16 22.40
CA PHE A 8 -21.23 -33.60 23.71
C PHE A 8 -22.43 -32.73 24.14
N ALA A 9 -23.38 -33.41 24.76
CA ALA A 9 -24.40 -32.76 25.57
C ALA A 9 -23.73 -32.29 26.88
N ASN A 10 -23.37 -31.04 26.98
CA ASN A 10 -23.18 -30.34 28.24
C ASN A 10 -24.10 -29.11 28.22
N ASP A 11 -25.36 -29.31 28.58
CA ASP A 11 -26.24 -28.28 29.09
C ASP A 11 -25.75 -27.90 30.51
N LEU A 12 -24.67 -27.13 30.57
CA LEU A 12 -24.26 -26.44 31.78
C LEU A 12 -25.24 -25.26 31.97
N SER A 13 -26.18 -25.40 32.85
CA SER A 13 -27.05 -24.33 33.30
C SER A 13 -26.15 -23.19 33.83
N LEU A 14 -26.15 -22.06 33.13
CA LEU A 14 -25.41 -20.89 33.57
C LEU A 14 -25.90 -20.47 34.97
N PRO A 15 -25.03 -19.97 35.85
CA PRO A 15 -25.43 -19.48 37.18
C PRO A 15 -26.53 -18.41 37.06
N GLN A 16 -27.38 -18.33 38.04
CA GLN A 16 -28.48 -17.35 38.09
C GLN A 16 -27.92 -15.92 37.95
N GLY A 17 -28.43 -15.13 37.00
CA GLY A 17 -27.97 -13.79 36.68
C GLY A 17 -26.74 -13.72 35.74
N ALA A 18 -26.31 -14.83 35.15
CA ALA A 18 -25.25 -14.83 34.15
C ALA A 18 -25.78 -14.47 32.76
N VAL A 19 -25.01 -13.69 32.02
CA VAL A 19 -25.27 -13.30 30.62
C VAL A 19 -24.35 -14.10 29.70
N SER A 20 -24.94 -14.88 28.80
CA SER A 20 -24.17 -15.64 27.79
C SER A 20 -23.66 -14.73 26.68
N ILE A 21 -22.38 -14.84 26.34
CA ILE A 21 -21.76 -14.19 25.17
C ILE A 21 -21.83 -15.17 23.97
N ASN A 22 -21.40 -16.41 24.22
CA ASN A 22 -21.49 -17.55 23.28
C ASN A 22 -21.45 -18.89 24.08
N ARG A 23 -21.28 -20.04 23.42
CA ARG A 23 -21.18 -21.35 24.07
C ARG A 23 -19.99 -21.52 25.02
N ARG A 24 -18.93 -20.69 24.91
CA ARG A 24 -17.68 -20.78 25.67
C ARG A 24 -17.49 -19.63 26.65
N ALA A 25 -18.15 -18.50 26.48
CA ALA A 25 -17.92 -17.30 27.25
C ALA A 25 -19.24 -16.74 27.79
N TRP A 26 -19.22 -16.31 29.04
CA TRP A 26 -20.32 -15.67 29.73
C TRP A 26 -19.79 -14.71 30.79
N PHE A 27 -20.62 -13.81 31.32
CA PHE A 27 -20.27 -12.95 32.45
C PHE A 27 -21.40 -12.84 33.44
N ARG A 28 -21.05 -12.43 34.64
CA ARG A 28 -21.99 -12.14 35.74
C ARG A 28 -21.59 -10.84 36.43
N ASP A 29 -22.58 -10.03 36.73
CA ASP A 29 -22.40 -8.80 37.48
C ASP A 29 -22.78 -9.09 38.96
N LEU A 30 -21.85 -8.78 39.89
CA LEU A 30 -22.02 -8.98 41.32
C LEU A 30 -21.28 -7.89 42.08
N ASP A 31 -21.92 -7.25 43.02
CA ASP A 31 -21.34 -6.25 43.93
C ASP A 31 -20.57 -5.11 43.20
N GLY A 32 -21.14 -4.63 42.12
CA GLY A 32 -20.52 -3.54 41.31
C GLY A 32 -19.35 -3.97 40.42
N LEU A 33 -19.03 -5.28 40.36
CA LEU A 33 -18.00 -5.87 39.54
C LEU A 33 -18.61 -6.75 38.44
N ARG A 34 -18.01 -6.75 37.26
CA ARG A 34 -18.28 -7.73 36.21
C ARG A 34 -17.19 -8.78 36.17
N ALA A 35 -17.55 -10.03 36.42
CA ALA A 35 -16.67 -11.18 36.24
C ALA A 35 -16.99 -11.90 34.95
N VAL A 36 -16.01 -12.03 34.06
CA VAL A 36 -16.11 -12.68 32.75
C VAL A 36 -15.40 -14.02 32.78
N PHE A 37 -16.04 -15.05 32.26
CA PHE A 37 -15.55 -16.42 32.26
C PHE A 37 -15.44 -16.96 30.82
N VAL A 38 -14.43 -17.79 30.61
CA VAL A 38 -14.21 -18.54 29.38
C VAL A 38 -14.01 -20.01 29.75
N ASP A 39 -14.83 -20.91 29.21
CA ASP A 39 -14.82 -22.34 29.55
C ASP A 39 -14.79 -22.57 31.05
N GLN A 40 -15.62 -21.85 31.82
CA GLN A 40 -15.74 -21.87 33.31
C GLN A 40 -14.52 -21.27 34.05
N THR A 41 -13.46 -20.86 33.41
CA THR A 41 -12.32 -20.23 34.02
C THR A 41 -12.51 -18.71 34.09
N PRO A 42 -12.24 -18.04 35.24
CA PRO A 42 -12.25 -16.59 35.30
C PRO A 42 -11.25 -16.02 34.27
N PHE A 43 -11.78 -15.20 33.37
CA PHE A 43 -10.95 -14.56 32.32
C PHE A 43 -10.59 -13.13 32.73
N TYR A 44 -11.55 -12.37 33.23
CA TYR A 44 -11.35 -10.99 33.65
C TYR A 44 -12.37 -10.57 34.71
N CYS A 45 -11.96 -9.67 35.63
CA CYS A 45 -12.85 -9.04 36.59
C CYS A 45 -12.55 -7.53 36.62
N TYR A 46 -13.60 -6.68 36.56
CA TYR A 46 -13.44 -5.23 36.55
C TYR A 46 -14.69 -4.53 37.09
N PRO A 47 -14.54 -3.27 37.59
CA PRO A 47 -15.67 -2.45 38.05
C PRO A 47 -16.61 -2.08 36.91
N LEU A 48 -17.91 -2.12 37.12
CA LEU A 48 -18.93 -1.84 36.09
C LEU A 48 -18.88 -0.42 35.54
N ASP A 49 -18.39 0.54 36.33
CA ASP A 49 -18.21 1.94 35.93
C ASP A 49 -16.95 2.18 35.09
N ASP A 50 -16.01 1.21 35.04
CA ASP A 50 -14.78 1.35 34.26
C ASP A 50 -15.02 1.03 32.77
N GLN A 51 -15.35 2.07 32.04
CA GLN A 51 -15.58 2.00 30.58
C GLN A 51 -14.35 1.62 29.76
N ILE A 52 -13.14 1.76 30.31
CA ILE A 52 -11.90 1.41 29.64
C ILE A 52 -11.69 -0.10 29.74
N LEU A 53 -11.75 -0.64 30.94
CA LEU A 53 -11.64 -2.07 31.17
C LEU A 53 -12.79 -2.85 30.53
N HIS A 54 -14.00 -2.27 30.48
CA HIS A 54 -15.15 -2.84 29.78
C HIS A 54 -14.85 -3.04 28.27
N ARG A 55 -14.32 -2.00 27.59
CA ARG A 55 -13.92 -2.09 26.18
C ARG A 55 -12.69 -2.99 25.99
N PHE A 56 -11.75 -2.92 26.91
CA PHE A 56 -10.54 -3.75 26.86
C PHE A 56 -10.87 -5.24 26.95
N CYS A 57 -11.68 -5.65 27.92
CA CYS A 57 -12.12 -7.03 28.07
C CYS A 57 -12.88 -7.54 26.83
N ALA A 58 -13.79 -6.73 26.30
CA ALA A 58 -14.51 -7.04 25.08
C ALA A 58 -13.56 -7.25 23.86
N ILE A 59 -12.51 -6.43 23.75
CA ILE A 59 -11.49 -6.57 22.71
C ILE A 59 -10.66 -7.83 22.93
N GLN A 60 -10.22 -8.10 24.16
CA GLN A 60 -9.41 -9.27 24.48
C GLN A 60 -10.13 -10.59 24.15
N LEU A 61 -11.42 -10.70 24.44
CA LEU A 61 -12.23 -11.87 24.06
C LEU A 61 -12.25 -12.14 22.55
N VAL A 62 -12.21 -11.08 21.73
CA VAL A 62 -12.18 -11.19 20.27
C VAL A 62 -10.75 -11.46 19.75
N GLU A 63 -9.73 -10.80 20.32
CA GLU A 63 -8.33 -11.00 19.93
C GLU A 63 -7.84 -12.41 20.31
N ALA A 64 -8.30 -12.95 21.43
CA ALA A 64 -8.01 -14.32 21.86
C ALA A 64 -8.80 -15.40 21.09
N GLY A 65 -9.63 -15.01 20.10
CA GLY A 65 -10.41 -15.95 19.29
C GLY A 65 -11.54 -16.67 20.08
N VAL A 66 -11.84 -16.23 21.29
CA VAL A 66 -12.88 -16.84 22.13
C VAL A 66 -14.28 -16.58 21.60
N THR A 67 -14.51 -15.40 21.02
CA THR A 67 -15.84 -14.98 20.57
C THR A 67 -15.78 -14.14 19.30
N LYS A 68 -16.91 -14.08 18.58
CA LYS A 68 -17.07 -13.24 17.39
C LYS A 68 -17.42 -11.80 17.78
N VAL A 69 -16.98 -10.84 16.98
CA VAL A 69 -17.26 -9.40 17.19
C VAL A 69 -18.75 -9.11 17.41
N LYS A 70 -19.63 -9.77 16.64
CA LYS A 70 -21.08 -9.56 16.73
C LYS A 70 -21.65 -9.99 18.09
N ASP A 71 -21.14 -11.08 18.63
CA ASP A 71 -21.65 -11.65 19.90
C ASP A 71 -21.18 -10.82 21.10
N VAL A 72 -19.90 -10.40 21.10
CA VAL A 72 -19.40 -9.48 22.13
C VAL A 72 -20.11 -8.13 22.10
N CYS A 73 -20.29 -7.54 20.92
CA CYS A 73 -20.97 -6.25 20.83
C CYS A 73 -22.41 -6.31 21.36
N ARG A 74 -23.12 -7.44 21.15
CA ARG A 74 -24.46 -7.66 21.67
C ARG A 74 -24.46 -7.84 23.19
N ALA A 75 -23.59 -8.70 23.71
CA ALA A 75 -23.55 -9.01 25.13
C ALA A 75 -23.01 -7.85 26.00
N PHE A 76 -22.06 -7.07 25.47
CA PHE A 76 -21.46 -5.92 26.15
C PHE A 76 -22.17 -4.59 25.83
N GLU A 77 -23.27 -4.62 25.11
CA GLU A 77 -24.05 -3.44 24.68
C GLU A 77 -23.20 -2.39 23.93
N LEU A 78 -22.22 -2.86 23.16
CA LEU A 78 -21.31 -2.00 22.40
C LEU A 78 -21.78 -1.84 20.96
N HIS A 79 -21.85 -0.60 20.50
CA HIS A 79 -22.14 -0.34 19.09
C HIS A 79 -20.99 -0.82 18.20
N LEU A 80 -21.26 -1.64 17.18
CA LEU A 80 -20.30 -2.30 16.30
C LEU A 80 -19.24 -1.34 15.73
N ARG A 81 -19.68 -0.14 15.27
CA ARG A 81 -18.78 0.88 14.71
C ARG A 81 -17.82 1.45 15.75
N ASN A 82 -18.30 1.64 17.00
CA ASN A 82 -17.48 2.14 18.10
C ASN A 82 -16.49 1.08 18.58
N PHE A 83 -16.94 -0.16 18.65
CA PHE A 83 -16.08 -1.30 18.99
C PHE A 83 -14.95 -1.46 17.95
N SER A 84 -15.26 -1.46 16.65
CA SER A 84 -14.25 -1.58 15.58
C SER A 84 -13.24 -0.44 15.63
N ARG A 85 -13.67 0.79 15.97
CA ARG A 85 -12.77 1.94 16.15
C ARG A 85 -11.88 1.77 17.39
N SER A 86 -12.44 1.34 18.51
CA SER A 86 -11.69 1.07 19.75
C SER A 86 -10.68 -0.08 19.55
N ARG A 87 -11.07 -1.14 18.88
CA ARG A 87 -10.21 -2.27 18.53
C ARG A 87 -9.05 -1.83 17.62
N SER A 88 -9.29 -0.99 16.62
CA SER A 88 -8.24 -0.44 15.77
C SER A 88 -7.24 0.42 16.56
N LYS A 89 -7.74 1.27 17.48
CA LYS A 89 -6.88 2.07 18.36
C LYS A 89 -6.07 1.21 19.32
N PHE A 90 -6.68 0.17 19.87
CA PHE A 90 -6.00 -0.78 20.74
C PHE A 90 -4.86 -1.50 20.01
N ARG A 91 -5.08 -1.95 18.77
CA ARG A 91 -4.03 -2.57 17.93
C ARG A 91 -2.87 -1.65 17.59
N GLN A 92 -3.11 -0.33 17.54
CA GLN A 92 -2.09 0.67 17.21
C GLN A 92 -1.31 1.18 18.42
N LEU A 93 -1.99 1.36 19.56
CA LEU A 93 -1.48 2.09 20.71
C LEU A 93 -1.55 1.27 22.03
N GLY A 94 -1.96 0.00 21.95
CA GLY A 94 -2.21 -0.82 23.13
C GLY A 94 -3.37 -0.26 23.97
N ILE A 95 -3.36 -0.55 25.27
CA ILE A 95 -4.38 -0.07 26.21
C ILE A 95 -4.47 1.47 26.25
N ALA A 96 -3.37 2.17 26.00
CA ALA A 96 -3.36 3.63 25.94
C ALA A 96 -4.31 4.20 24.86
N GLY A 97 -4.59 3.44 23.80
CA GLY A 97 -5.55 3.81 22.75
C GLY A 97 -7.01 3.79 23.18
N LEU A 98 -7.34 3.16 24.33
CA LEU A 98 -8.69 3.07 24.89
C LEU A 98 -9.00 4.20 25.86
N PHE A 99 -7.99 4.87 26.40
CA PHE A 99 -8.23 6.07 27.20
C PHE A 99 -8.92 7.13 26.33
N PRO A 100 -9.87 7.87 26.88
CA PRO A 100 -10.43 9.02 26.18
C PRO A 100 -9.25 9.93 25.85
N GLY A 101 -8.90 9.99 24.56
CA GLY A 101 -7.95 10.99 24.11
C GLY A 101 -8.47 12.33 24.61
N LYS A 102 -7.58 13.26 25.01
CA LYS A 102 -7.98 14.64 25.32
C LYS A 102 -8.97 15.01 24.24
N SER A 103 -10.25 15.13 24.57
CA SER A 103 -11.30 15.50 23.61
C SER A 103 -10.71 16.68 22.86
N GLY A 104 -10.65 16.58 21.52
CA GLY A 104 -10.11 17.64 20.69
C GLY A 104 -10.72 18.97 21.15
N PRO A 105 -10.05 20.10 20.99
CA PRO A 105 -10.31 21.31 21.75
C PRO A 105 -11.80 21.49 21.94
N LYS A 106 -12.24 21.56 23.21
CA LYS A 106 -13.62 21.81 23.60
C LYS A 106 -14.09 22.90 22.69
N SER A 107 -15.12 22.63 21.89
CA SER A 107 -15.69 23.50 20.89
C SER A 107 -15.08 24.91 20.96
N ILE A 108 -14.22 25.27 19.97
CA ILE A 108 -13.60 26.58 19.83
C ILE A 108 -14.73 27.62 19.51
N ARG A 109 -15.79 27.60 20.31
CA ARG A 109 -17.00 28.42 20.20
C ARG A 109 -17.01 29.45 21.32
N THR A 110 -15.84 30.04 21.59
CA THR A 110 -15.85 31.21 22.45
C THR A 110 -16.29 32.41 21.61
N PRO A 111 -17.16 33.27 22.12
CA PRO A 111 -17.55 34.52 21.43
C PRO A 111 -16.31 35.31 20.95
N THR A 112 -15.24 35.26 21.71
CA THR A 112 -13.94 35.88 21.41
C THR A 112 -13.30 35.34 20.14
N LEU A 113 -13.37 34.02 19.89
CA LEU A 113 -12.80 33.45 18.66
C LEU A 113 -13.70 33.74 17.45
N ALA A 114 -15.02 33.71 17.63
CA ALA A 114 -15.93 34.09 16.57
C ALA A 114 -15.68 35.55 16.13
N ALA A 115 -15.52 36.49 17.08
CA ALA A 115 -15.15 37.88 16.80
C ALA A 115 -13.77 37.97 16.11
N GLY A 116 -12.76 37.18 16.56
CA GLY A 116 -11.44 37.11 15.97
C GLY A 116 -11.44 36.54 14.52
N ILE A 117 -12.47 35.82 14.11
CA ILE A 117 -12.65 35.33 12.73
C ILE A 117 -13.45 36.36 11.89
N VAL A 118 -14.55 36.83 12.43
CA VAL A 118 -15.50 37.72 11.72
C VAL A 118 -14.89 39.06 11.38
N GLN A 119 -14.21 39.71 12.32
CA GLN A 119 -13.62 41.02 12.10
C GLN A 119 -12.56 41.08 11.00
N PRO A 120 -11.50 40.20 11.00
CA PRO A 120 -10.53 40.22 9.92
C PRO A 120 -11.14 39.83 8.57
N TYR A 121 -12.14 38.93 8.56
CA TYR A 121 -12.82 38.54 7.33
C TYR A 121 -13.67 39.69 6.77
N ARG A 122 -14.38 40.43 7.59
CA ARG A 122 -15.08 41.64 7.16
C ARG A 122 -14.13 42.72 6.62
N LYS A 123 -12.93 42.85 7.20
CA LYS A 123 -11.90 43.79 6.74
C LYS A 123 -11.16 43.35 5.48
N GLY A 124 -11.64 42.33 4.75
CA GLY A 124 -11.07 41.93 3.46
C GLY A 124 -10.08 40.75 3.48
N LYS A 125 -9.72 40.20 4.64
CA LYS A 125 -8.87 39.02 4.68
C LYS A 125 -9.61 37.79 4.14
N SER A 126 -8.91 36.92 3.42
CA SER A 126 -9.48 35.66 2.96
C SER A 126 -9.72 34.69 4.12
N SER A 127 -10.63 33.74 3.96
CA SER A 127 -10.82 32.68 4.99
C SER A 127 -9.57 31.88 5.26
N TYR A 128 -8.70 31.76 4.28
CA TYR A 128 -7.41 31.06 4.40
C TYR A 128 -6.40 31.88 5.23
N ASP A 129 -6.31 33.19 5.02
CA ASP A 129 -5.41 34.09 5.77
C ASP A 129 -5.83 34.15 7.24
N VAL A 130 -7.15 34.25 7.50
CA VAL A 130 -7.68 34.22 8.87
C VAL A 130 -7.40 32.89 9.55
N ALA A 131 -7.50 31.77 8.82
CA ALA A 131 -7.17 30.45 9.31
C ALA A 131 -5.69 30.31 9.69
N THR A 132 -4.81 30.83 8.83
CA THR A 132 -3.36 30.84 9.05
C THR A 132 -2.98 31.71 10.24
N GLN A 133 -3.55 32.90 10.36
CA GLN A 133 -3.32 33.84 11.46
C GLN A 133 -3.73 33.27 12.83
N LEU A 134 -4.83 32.52 12.87
CA LEU A 134 -5.38 31.98 14.13
C LEU A 134 -4.92 30.53 14.41
N GLY A 135 -4.11 29.93 13.54
CA GLY A 135 -3.62 28.54 13.70
C GLY A 135 -4.73 27.49 13.63
N ILE A 136 -5.85 27.75 12.92
CA ILE A 136 -7.00 26.86 12.78
C ILE A 136 -7.21 26.49 11.31
N SER A 137 -8.04 25.46 11.04
CA SER A 137 -8.30 25.05 9.65
C SER A 137 -9.25 26.02 8.93
N ASP A 138 -9.01 26.27 7.63
CA ASP A 138 -9.89 27.06 6.76
C ASP A 138 -11.34 26.54 6.78
N SER A 139 -11.53 25.22 6.84
CA SER A 139 -12.86 24.63 6.99
C SER A 139 -13.57 25.02 8.29
N THR A 140 -12.82 25.27 9.36
CA THR A 140 -13.37 25.76 10.65
C THR A 140 -13.78 27.22 10.53
N VAL A 141 -12.95 28.06 9.91
CA VAL A 141 -13.27 29.47 9.64
C VAL A 141 -14.53 29.60 8.81
N ARG A 142 -14.63 28.89 7.67
CA ARG A 142 -15.82 28.91 6.79
C ARG A 142 -17.09 28.45 7.50
N ARG A 143 -16.98 27.44 8.37
CA ARG A 143 -18.13 26.97 9.16
C ARG A 143 -18.61 28.02 10.16
N ILE A 144 -17.72 28.69 10.87
CA ILE A 144 -18.06 29.74 11.82
C ILE A 144 -18.65 30.94 11.09
N LEU A 145 -18.11 31.36 9.94
CA LEU A 145 -18.68 32.42 9.11
C LEU A 145 -20.11 32.07 8.66
N LYS A 146 -20.36 30.83 8.26
CA LYS A 146 -21.70 30.36 7.87
C LYS A 146 -22.65 30.31 9.07
N GLU A 147 -22.21 29.90 10.26
CA GLU A 147 -22.99 29.89 11.50
C GLU A 147 -23.35 31.31 11.95
N GLN A 148 -22.51 32.32 11.62
CA GLN A 148 -22.74 33.74 11.88
C GLN A 148 -23.51 34.45 10.74
N GLY A 149 -24.03 33.70 9.77
CA GLY A 149 -24.79 34.24 8.65
C GLY A 149 -23.99 35.09 7.66
N ILE A 150 -22.65 35.00 7.68
CA ILE A 150 -21.78 35.80 6.80
C ILE A 150 -21.55 35.02 5.50
N PRO A 151 -21.91 35.60 4.33
CA PRO A 151 -21.71 34.93 3.05
C PRO A 151 -20.22 34.72 2.77
N LEU A 152 -19.88 33.53 2.23
CA LEU A 152 -18.50 33.22 1.80
C LEU A 152 -18.27 33.95 0.46
N ARG A 153 -17.16 34.69 0.38
CA ARG A 153 -16.72 35.36 -0.85
C ARG A 153 -16.36 34.35 -1.92
N SER A 154 -16.60 34.67 -3.17
CA SER A 154 -16.07 33.93 -4.31
C SER A 154 -14.52 34.08 -4.37
N PRO A 155 -13.81 33.20 -5.04
CA PRO A 155 -12.35 33.33 -5.22
C PRO A 155 -11.93 34.65 -5.88
N LEU A 156 -12.82 35.32 -6.61
CA LEU A 156 -12.60 36.61 -7.27
C LEU A 156 -12.76 37.79 -6.34
N ASP A 157 -13.54 37.66 -5.25
CA ASP A 157 -13.91 38.76 -4.33
C ASP A 157 -13.12 38.74 -3.02
N ASN A 158 -12.08 37.96 -2.92
CA ASN A 158 -11.38 37.65 -1.65
C ASN A 158 -10.64 38.83 -1.01
N HIS A 159 -10.56 40.00 -1.67
CA HIS A 159 -9.81 41.15 -1.18
C HIS A 159 -10.68 42.42 -0.97
N GLN A 160 -11.98 42.37 -1.21
CA GLN A 160 -12.87 43.50 -0.95
C GLN A 160 -13.42 43.47 0.48
N PRO A 161 -13.39 44.59 1.25
CA PRO A 161 -14.04 44.67 2.54
C PRO A 161 -15.57 44.58 2.39
N LEU A 162 -16.24 43.91 3.30
CA LEU A 162 -17.71 43.92 3.38
C LEU A 162 -18.11 45.24 4.00
N PRO A 163 -19.27 45.84 3.57
CA PRO A 163 -19.75 47.07 4.15
C PRO A 163 -19.98 46.91 5.65
N LEU A 164 -19.50 47.88 6.42
CA LEU A 164 -19.74 47.96 7.84
C LEU A 164 -21.14 48.55 8.03
N THR A 165 -22.02 47.83 8.68
CA THR A 165 -23.27 48.39 9.24
C THR A 165 -22.99 48.68 10.70
N ASP A 166 -23.00 49.95 11.10
CA ASP A 166 -23.06 50.33 12.51
C ASP A 166 -24.48 50.08 13.03
N ASP A 167 -24.63 49.86 14.32
CA ASP A 167 -25.92 49.54 14.96
C ASP A 167 -26.98 50.65 14.85
N ASP A 168 -26.63 51.81 14.25
CA ASP A 168 -27.50 52.97 14.10
C ASP A 168 -27.85 53.33 12.64
N GLY A 169 -27.83 52.46 11.72
CA GLY A 169 -28.54 52.53 10.43
C GLY A 169 -28.18 53.69 9.45
N GLU A 170 -27.06 54.39 9.59
CA GLU A 170 -26.63 55.43 8.61
C GLU A 170 -25.32 55.05 7.91
N LEU A 171 -25.38 55.09 6.55
CA LEU A 171 -24.25 54.82 5.65
C LEU A 171 -23.40 56.07 5.43
N GLN A 172 -22.13 56.08 5.88
CA GLN A 172 -21.14 57.08 5.46
C GLN A 172 -20.19 56.52 4.43
N PRO A 173 -19.86 57.20 3.33
CA PRO A 173 -18.90 56.73 2.34
C PRO A 173 -17.45 56.94 2.79
N PRO A 174 -16.51 56.05 2.56
CA PRO A 174 -15.10 56.19 2.94
C PRO A 174 -14.38 57.17 1.98
N ALA A 175 -13.65 58.11 2.56
CA ALA A 175 -12.74 59.02 1.85
C ALA A 175 -11.50 58.25 1.31
N VAL A 176 -11.26 58.42 0.02
CA VAL A 176 -10.09 57.86 -0.67
C VAL A 176 -8.91 58.85 -0.51
N GLN A 177 -7.82 58.40 0.14
CA GLN A 177 -6.50 59.05 0.01
C GLN A 177 -5.53 58.02 -0.63
N PRO A 178 -4.71 58.47 -1.64
CA PRO A 178 -3.76 57.56 -2.29
C PRO A 178 -2.48 57.45 -1.42
N PRO A 179 -1.84 56.26 -1.36
CA PRO A 179 -0.59 56.09 -0.66
C PRO A 179 0.59 56.59 -1.50
N ALA A 180 1.46 57.40 -0.86
CA ALA A 180 2.76 57.84 -1.40
C ALA A 180 3.75 56.67 -1.51
N ALA A 181 4.44 56.66 -2.63
CA ALA A 181 5.53 55.69 -2.87
C ALA A 181 6.73 56.04 -1.98
N GLN A 182 7.16 55.12 -1.15
CA GLN A 182 8.48 55.13 -0.52
C GLN A 182 9.35 54.05 -1.16
N GLN A 183 10.39 54.47 -1.84
CA GLN A 183 11.51 53.66 -2.30
C GLN A 183 12.30 53.21 -1.05
N ILE A 184 12.51 51.92 -0.90
CA ILE A 184 13.43 51.35 0.07
C ILE A 184 14.60 50.75 -0.75
N GLU A 185 15.75 51.39 -0.67
CA GLU A 185 17.04 50.89 -1.18
C GLU A 185 17.44 49.62 -0.41
N ALA A 186 17.82 48.61 -1.14
CA ALA A 186 18.35 47.37 -0.59
C ALA A 186 19.81 47.58 -0.20
N GLN A 187 20.11 47.63 1.10
CA GLN A 187 21.47 47.49 1.61
C GLN A 187 21.77 46.01 1.86
N ALA A 188 22.80 45.52 1.17
CA ALA A 188 23.38 44.21 1.40
C ALA A 188 24.08 44.15 2.75
N ILE A 189 23.69 43.22 3.60
CA ILE A 189 24.41 42.94 4.87
C ILE A 189 25.21 41.66 4.63
N GLU A 190 26.51 41.77 4.56
CA GLU A 190 27.43 40.64 4.63
C GLU A 190 27.50 40.13 6.08
N PRO A 191 27.48 38.79 6.31
CA PRO A 191 27.67 38.26 7.66
C PRO A 191 29.16 38.25 8.02
N GLN A 192 29.55 39.04 9.02
CA GLN A 192 30.85 38.92 9.66
C GLN A 192 30.92 37.63 10.48
N ILE A 193 31.89 36.79 10.13
CA ILE A 193 32.27 35.62 10.91
C ILE A 193 33.14 36.08 12.08
N THR A 194 32.63 36.02 13.28
CA THR A 194 33.38 36.21 14.52
C THR A 194 33.91 34.85 14.98
N GLU A 195 35.22 34.68 14.97
CA GLU A 195 35.90 33.52 15.55
C GLU A 195 35.77 33.56 17.09
N PRO A 196 35.42 32.41 17.75
CA PRO A 196 35.46 32.34 19.19
C PRO A 196 36.90 32.18 19.70
N GLN A 197 37.35 33.11 20.52
CA GLN A 197 38.61 32.99 21.28
C GLN A 197 38.54 31.81 22.25
N ILE A 198 39.51 30.91 22.12
CA ILE A 198 39.73 29.79 23.03
C ILE A 198 40.42 30.32 24.28
N THR A 199 39.74 30.34 25.42
CA THR A 199 40.34 30.56 26.75
C THR A 199 40.66 29.17 27.31
N GLU A 200 41.95 28.94 27.57
CA GLU A 200 42.44 27.71 28.24
C GLU A 200 41.97 27.67 29.71
N PRO A 201 41.39 26.56 30.18
CA PRO A 201 41.15 26.39 31.62
C PRO A 201 42.39 25.78 32.29
N GLN A 202 42.82 26.47 33.35
CA GLN A 202 43.89 26.01 34.27
C GLN A 202 43.50 24.63 34.89
N ALA A 203 44.47 23.74 34.88
CA ALA A 203 44.41 22.43 35.50
C ALA A 203 44.27 22.54 37.04
N THR A 204 43.20 21.98 37.56
CA THR A 204 43.07 21.63 38.96
C THR A 204 42.99 20.11 39.05
N GLU A 205 43.97 19.50 39.69
CA GLU A 205 44.01 18.05 39.93
C GLU A 205 42.83 17.61 40.82
N PRO A 206 42.05 16.63 40.47
CA PRO A 206 41.12 16.00 41.39
C PRO A 206 41.76 14.79 42.08
N GLN A 207 41.65 14.77 43.39
CA GLN A 207 42.02 13.65 44.25
C GLN A 207 41.24 12.38 43.85
N VAL A 208 41.99 11.29 43.74
CA VAL A 208 41.53 9.94 43.44
C VAL A 208 40.71 9.42 44.63
N THR A 209 39.40 9.25 44.43
CA THR A 209 38.60 8.38 45.26
C THR A 209 38.39 7.09 44.48
N GLU A 210 38.85 5.97 45.02
CA GLU A 210 38.60 4.64 44.49
C GLU A 210 37.11 4.38 44.40
N THR A 211 36.58 4.39 43.17
CA THR A 211 35.22 3.89 42.86
C THR A 211 35.38 2.68 41.93
N GLN A 212 34.76 1.60 42.30
CA GLN A 212 34.77 0.30 41.65
C GLN A 212 34.67 0.44 40.13
N ALA A 213 35.63 -0.18 39.43
CA ALA A 213 35.63 -0.29 37.97
C ALA A 213 34.42 -1.09 37.49
N ILE A 214 33.42 -0.38 36.97
CA ILE A 214 32.48 -0.97 35.99
C ILE A 214 33.36 -1.20 34.76
N GLU A 215 33.59 -2.46 34.41
CA GLU A 215 34.27 -2.83 33.16
C GLU A 215 33.51 -2.19 31.99
N ALA A 216 34.08 -1.07 31.52
CA ALA A 216 33.63 -0.46 30.26
C ALA A 216 33.87 -1.49 29.15
N THR A 217 32.80 -2.11 28.67
CA THR A 217 32.83 -2.90 27.44
C THR A 217 33.51 -2.07 26.37
N SER A 218 34.73 -2.40 26.02
CA SER A 218 35.56 -1.69 25.05
C SER A 218 34.83 -1.67 23.69
N ILE A 219 34.38 -0.51 23.28
CA ILE A 219 33.94 -0.27 21.91
C ILE A 219 35.12 -0.57 21.00
N PRO A 220 35.00 -1.47 20.00
CA PRO A 220 36.10 -1.77 19.10
C PRO A 220 36.60 -0.47 18.44
N TYR A 221 37.83 -0.07 18.73
CA TYR A 221 38.42 1.09 18.11
C TYR A 221 38.69 0.77 16.63
N ALA A 222 37.98 1.42 15.70
CA ALA A 222 38.40 1.41 14.32
C ALA A 222 39.85 1.87 14.23
N SER A 223 40.72 1.04 13.65
CA SER A 223 42.13 1.40 13.50
C SER A 223 42.26 2.79 12.88
N PRO A 224 42.96 3.77 13.51
CA PRO A 224 43.20 5.08 12.90
C PRO A 224 43.89 4.96 11.55
N LEU A 225 44.72 3.92 11.39
CA LEU A 225 45.41 3.62 10.14
C LEU A 225 44.41 3.26 9.03
N ASP A 226 43.45 2.39 9.29
CA ASP A 226 42.46 2.01 8.28
C ASP A 226 41.56 3.17 7.87
N ARG A 227 41.23 4.07 8.80
CA ARG A 227 40.52 5.30 8.48
C ARG A 227 41.34 6.22 7.58
N ALA A 228 42.63 6.36 7.84
CA ALA A 228 43.54 7.11 6.98
C ALA A 228 43.68 6.44 5.59
N CYS A 229 43.86 5.11 5.56
CA CYS A 229 43.96 4.35 4.32
C CYS A 229 42.71 4.44 3.47
N THR A 230 41.50 4.37 4.07
CA THR A 230 40.23 4.54 3.34
C THR A 230 40.06 5.98 2.85
N ALA A 231 40.43 6.98 3.62
CA ALA A 231 40.35 8.38 3.22
C ALA A 231 41.30 8.71 2.05
N LEU A 232 42.50 8.13 2.06
CA LEU A 232 43.49 8.24 0.99
C LEU A 232 43.18 7.34 -0.23
N GLY A 233 42.25 6.41 -0.07
CA GLY A 233 41.89 5.48 -1.14
C GLY A 233 42.87 4.32 -1.34
N LEU A 234 43.73 4.05 -0.37
CA LEU A 234 44.65 2.92 -0.35
C LEU A 234 43.90 1.58 -0.14
N ILE A 235 42.80 1.60 0.60
CA ILE A 235 41.83 0.53 0.70
C ILE A 235 40.46 1.04 0.25
N GLU A 236 39.61 0.18 -0.25
CA GLU A 236 38.32 0.56 -0.88
C GLU A 236 37.32 1.08 0.15
N GLU A 237 37.19 0.38 1.27
CA GLU A 237 36.29 0.70 2.39
C GLU A 237 36.78 0.04 3.68
N ALA A 238 36.09 0.26 4.78
CA ALA A 238 36.42 -0.35 6.08
C ALA A 238 36.59 -1.87 5.96
N PRO A 239 37.63 -2.46 6.51
CA PRO A 239 37.76 -3.90 6.63
C PRO A 239 36.58 -4.45 7.46
N VAL A 240 36.22 -5.70 7.21
CA VAL A 240 35.22 -6.43 8.01
C VAL A 240 35.97 -7.12 9.16
N GLU A 241 35.65 -6.71 10.36
CA GLU A 241 36.23 -7.23 11.58
C GLU A 241 35.14 -7.61 12.57
N PHE A 242 34.99 -8.87 12.87
CA PHE A 242 34.08 -9.31 13.91
C PHE A 242 34.83 -9.46 15.24
N GLN A 243 34.14 -9.15 16.32
CA GLN A 243 34.64 -9.34 17.67
C GLN A 243 33.59 -10.04 18.51
N SER A 244 34.03 -10.91 19.42
CA SER A 244 33.16 -11.59 20.37
C SER A 244 32.44 -10.55 21.24
N ALA A 245 31.14 -10.72 21.38
CA ALA A 245 30.28 -9.82 22.15
C ALA A 245 29.00 -10.55 22.59
N ASP A 246 28.53 -10.22 23.79
CA ASP A 246 27.27 -10.74 24.35
C ASP A 246 26.10 -9.81 24.03
N GLY A 247 24.90 -10.41 23.93
CA GLY A 247 23.65 -9.68 23.81
C GLY A 247 23.56 -8.72 22.62
N VAL A 248 24.16 -9.08 21.47
CA VAL A 248 24.16 -8.23 20.27
C VAL A 248 22.72 -8.13 19.73
N PRO A 249 22.15 -6.93 19.66
CA PRO A 249 20.80 -6.75 19.12
C PRO A 249 20.75 -7.06 17.62
N CYS A 250 19.66 -7.65 17.16
CA CYS A 250 19.45 -8.03 15.76
C CYS A 250 20.54 -9.00 15.22
N ALA A 251 21.16 -9.80 16.09
CA ALA A 251 22.14 -10.82 15.69
C ALA A 251 21.55 -11.81 14.66
N GLY A 252 20.22 -12.03 14.70
CA GLY A 252 19.50 -12.86 13.74
C GLY A 252 19.65 -12.40 12.28
N ALA A 253 19.94 -11.12 12.04
CA ALA A 253 20.18 -10.63 10.69
C ALA A 253 21.42 -11.25 10.02
N LEU A 254 22.35 -11.87 10.80
CA LEU A 254 23.47 -12.64 10.27
C LEU A 254 23.01 -13.89 9.48
N LEU A 255 21.86 -14.52 9.82
CA LEU A 255 21.23 -15.55 8.99
C LEU A 255 20.91 -15.03 7.59
N GLY A 256 20.42 -13.79 7.51
CA GLY A 256 20.14 -13.16 6.23
C GLY A 256 21.39 -12.77 5.45
N LEU A 257 22.41 -12.23 6.12
CA LEU A 257 23.69 -11.93 5.46
C LEU A 257 24.39 -13.19 4.95
N ALA A 258 24.22 -14.32 5.62
CA ALA A 258 24.72 -15.64 5.19
C ALA A 258 24.13 -16.09 3.83
N LEU A 259 22.89 -15.66 3.51
CA LEU A 259 22.20 -15.99 2.25
C LEU A 259 22.32 -14.87 1.20
N LEU A 260 23.01 -13.78 1.51
CA LEU A 260 23.09 -12.62 0.61
C LEU A 260 23.77 -12.98 -0.74
N GLU A 261 24.73 -13.89 -0.73
CA GLU A 261 25.43 -14.34 -1.94
C GLU A 261 24.46 -15.00 -2.94
N GLU A 262 23.49 -15.79 -2.45
CA GLU A 262 22.49 -16.45 -3.31
C GLU A 262 21.66 -15.43 -4.11
N THR A 263 21.53 -14.20 -3.63
CA THR A 263 20.79 -13.13 -4.32
C THR A 263 21.59 -12.39 -5.40
N HIS A 264 22.89 -12.59 -5.47
CA HIS A 264 23.83 -11.85 -6.33
C HIS A 264 23.80 -10.31 -6.16
N LEU A 265 23.13 -9.79 -5.14
CA LEU A 265 22.93 -8.33 -4.95
C LEU A 265 24.26 -7.57 -4.95
N LEU A 266 25.25 -8.04 -4.19
CA LEU A 266 26.51 -7.34 -4.03
C LEU A 266 27.40 -7.51 -5.27
N GLU A 267 27.48 -8.72 -5.82
CA GLU A 267 28.22 -9.05 -7.04
C GLU A 267 27.81 -8.15 -8.20
N GLU A 268 26.51 -8.11 -8.48
CA GLU A 268 25.97 -7.31 -9.58
C GLU A 268 26.01 -5.79 -9.30
N ALA A 269 25.90 -5.37 -8.00
CA ALA A 269 26.12 -3.97 -7.63
C ALA A 269 27.57 -3.55 -7.90
N ARG A 270 28.53 -4.40 -7.59
CA ARG A 270 29.95 -4.14 -7.83
C ARG A 270 30.26 -4.07 -9.32
N ALA A 271 29.69 -4.98 -10.11
CA ALA A 271 29.83 -4.97 -11.57
C ALA A 271 29.28 -3.69 -12.24
N VAL A 272 28.22 -3.10 -11.66
CA VAL A 272 27.56 -1.91 -12.21
C VAL A 272 28.12 -0.61 -11.64
N TYR A 273 28.23 -0.52 -10.31
CA TYR A 273 28.62 0.71 -9.65
C TYR A 273 30.13 0.80 -9.40
N GLY A 274 30.85 -0.31 -9.39
CA GLY A 274 32.26 -0.33 -9.04
C GLY A 274 32.54 0.29 -7.65
N ARG A 275 33.68 0.94 -7.52
CA ARG A 275 34.08 1.59 -6.26
C ARG A 275 33.34 2.92 -6.06
N LEU A 276 32.84 3.16 -4.84
CA LEU A 276 32.31 4.45 -4.42
C LEU A 276 33.45 5.43 -4.03
N LYS A 277 33.11 6.71 -3.85
CA LYS A 277 34.07 7.73 -3.40
C LYS A 277 34.72 7.27 -2.09
N ASN A 278 36.01 7.59 -1.97
CA ASN A 278 36.83 7.26 -0.79
C ASN A 278 36.09 7.59 0.52
N GLY A 279 36.26 6.71 1.50
CA GLY A 279 35.65 6.88 2.81
C GLY A 279 35.43 5.57 3.52
N TRP A 280 35.15 5.63 4.81
CA TRP A 280 34.99 4.47 5.70
C TRP A 280 33.91 3.49 5.25
N TYR A 281 32.78 4.00 4.73
CA TYR A 281 31.68 3.20 4.22
C TYR A 281 31.69 3.23 2.69
N GLY A 282 31.92 2.07 2.06
CA GLY A 282 31.93 1.85 0.62
C GLY A 282 30.66 1.16 0.12
N LEU A 283 30.78 0.40 -0.97
CA LEU A 283 29.63 -0.26 -1.61
C LEU A 283 29.13 -1.46 -0.79
N ARG A 284 30.04 -2.34 -0.33
CA ARG A 284 29.69 -3.52 0.47
C ARG A 284 29.00 -3.10 1.76
N SER A 285 29.61 -2.21 2.55
CA SER A 285 29.04 -1.76 3.82
C SER A 285 27.70 -1.05 3.63
N LEU A 286 27.49 -0.31 2.52
CA LEU A 286 26.20 0.28 2.20
C LEU A 286 25.14 -0.79 1.89
N VAL A 287 25.44 -1.74 1.00
CA VAL A 287 24.51 -2.82 0.61
C VAL A 287 24.13 -3.65 1.83
N TRP A 288 25.11 -4.11 2.62
CA TRP A 288 24.88 -4.87 3.84
C TRP A 288 24.03 -4.08 4.85
N THR A 289 24.34 -2.81 5.08
CA THR A 289 23.54 -1.94 5.98
C THR A 289 22.08 -1.86 5.52
N LEU A 290 21.84 -1.67 4.22
CA LEU A 290 20.48 -1.55 3.69
C LEU A 290 19.72 -2.88 3.70
N VAL A 291 20.39 -4.00 3.43
CA VAL A 291 19.81 -5.35 3.54
C VAL A 291 19.45 -5.66 4.98
N VAL A 292 20.36 -5.43 5.94
CA VAL A 292 20.07 -5.61 7.38
C VAL A 292 18.89 -4.72 7.80
N MET A 293 18.91 -3.44 7.43
CA MET A 293 17.77 -2.54 7.71
C MET A 293 16.44 -3.11 7.18
N ALA A 294 16.44 -3.64 5.96
CA ALA A 294 15.23 -4.21 5.38
C ALA A 294 14.78 -5.47 6.14
N LEU A 295 15.70 -6.38 6.47
CA LEU A 295 15.43 -7.62 7.20
C LEU A 295 14.89 -7.38 8.61
N VAL A 296 15.45 -6.40 9.33
CA VAL A 296 14.99 -6.02 10.69
C VAL A 296 13.96 -4.89 10.70
N ARG A 297 13.28 -4.66 9.56
CA ARG A 297 12.16 -3.69 9.40
C ARG A 297 12.48 -2.24 9.74
N ILE A 298 13.74 -1.82 9.62
CA ILE A 298 14.12 -0.40 9.65
C ILE A 298 13.73 0.22 8.30
N LYS A 299 12.53 0.72 8.20
CA LYS A 299 11.85 1.11 6.94
C LYS A 299 12.40 2.38 6.29
N ARG A 300 13.12 3.21 7.04
CA ARG A 300 13.68 4.50 6.58
C ARG A 300 15.04 4.73 7.21
N PRO A 301 15.98 5.40 6.52
CA PRO A 301 17.28 5.74 7.12
C PRO A 301 17.16 6.48 8.46
N GLU A 302 16.12 7.32 8.64
CA GLU A 302 15.91 8.08 9.88
C GLU A 302 15.62 7.19 11.10
N GLN A 303 15.11 6.00 10.90
CA GLN A 303 14.77 5.08 11.99
C GLN A 303 16.01 4.37 12.57
N ILE A 304 17.13 4.33 11.82
CA ILE A 304 18.37 3.71 12.32
C ILE A 304 18.89 4.38 13.61
N LYS A 305 18.58 5.66 13.81
CA LYS A 305 18.92 6.39 15.02
C LYS A 305 18.26 5.87 16.30
N HIS A 306 17.21 5.02 16.17
CA HIS A 306 16.52 4.39 17.28
C HIS A 306 17.12 3.04 17.67
N HIS A 307 18.12 2.58 16.93
CA HIS A 307 18.86 1.35 17.19
C HIS A 307 20.25 1.70 17.70
N ASP A 308 20.82 0.80 18.52
CA ASP A 308 22.20 0.94 18.96
C ASP A 308 23.17 0.88 17.77
N PRO A 309 23.93 1.95 17.50
CA PRO A 309 24.85 1.98 16.36
C PRO A 309 26.01 0.99 16.50
N ALA A 310 26.46 0.69 17.72
CA ALA A 310 27.53 -0.26 17.97
C ALA A 310 27.00 -1.70 17.80
N GLY A 311 25.81 -2.00 18.32
CA GLY A 311 25.15 -3.30 18.13
C GLY A 311 24.93 -3.64 16.66
N LEU A 312 24.35 -2.71 15.89
CA LEU A 312 24.22 -2.90 14.44
C LEU A 312 25.57 -2.96 13.73
N GLY A 313 26.57 -2.22 14.23
CA GLY A 313 27.94 -2.31 13.72
C GLY A 313 28.50 -3.72 13.86
N ARG A 314 28.34 -4.34 15.02
CA ARG A 314 28.80 -5.73 15.28
C ARG A 314 28.19 -6.74 14.31
N VAL A 315 26.91 -6.60 13.97
CA VAL A 315 26.24 -7.44 12.94
C VAL A 315 26.87 -7.23 11.55
N LEU A 316 27.39 -6.05 11.27
CA LEU A 316 28.02 -5.69 9.99
C LEU A 316 29.54 -5.91 9.97
N GLY A 317 30.15 -6.41 11.05
CA GLY A 317 31.61 -6.48 11.18
C GLY A 317 32.29 -5.11 11.16
N LEU A 318 31.61 -4.08 11.69
CA LEU A 318 32.06 -2.70 11.73
C LEU A 318 32.04 -2.17 13.17
N PRO A 319 32.90 -1.22 13.55
CA PRO A 319 32.84 -0.61 14.87
C PRO A 319 31.50 0.03 15.21
N ARG A 320 30.82 0.57 14.21
CA ARG A 320 29.47 1.12 14.31
C ARG A 320 28.78 1.14 12.94
N ALA A 321 27.47 1.06 12.93
CA ALA A 321 26.67 1.26 11.73
C ALA A 321 26.78 2.70 11.22
N ALA A 322 26.55 2.88 9.92
CA ALA A 322 26.56 4.18 9.26
C ALA A 322 25.42 5.08 9.78
N GLU A 323 25.74 6.32 10.04
CA GLU A 323 24.74 7.33 10.43
C GLU A 323 23.81 7.71 9.27
N VAL A 324 22.60 8.20 9.59
CA VAL A 324 21.60 8.67 8.62
C VAL A 324 22.21 9.59 7.55
N LYS A 325 23.03 10.56 7.96
CA LYS A 325 23.70 11.50 7.04
C LYS A 325 24.64 10.78 6.07
N THR A 326 25.35 9.77 6.53
CA THR A 326 26.25 8.96 5.70
C THR A 326 25.47 8.10 4.71
N ILE A 327 24.44 7.40 5.18
CA ILE A 327 23.57 6.58 4.30
C ILE A 327 22.96 7.46 3.21
N ARG A 328 22.41 8.62 3.55
CA ARG A 328 21.82 9.55 2.56
C ARG A 328 22.84 10.06 1.56
N ARG A 329 24.05 10.40 2.01
CA ARG A 329 25.14 10.84 1.13
C ARG A 329 25.53 9.74 0.15
N LYS A 330 25.64 8.49 0.60
CA LYS A 330 25.97 7.34 -0.25
C LYS A 330 24.84 6.97 -1.21
N LEU A 331 23.59 7.07 -0.78
CA LEU A 331 22.43 6.92 -1.67
C LEU A 331 22.39 8.03 -2.74
N ASN A 332 22.78 9.25 -2.41
CA ASN A 332 22.93 10.33 -3.40
C ASN A 332 24.01 10.01 -4.42
N GLU A 333 25.15 9.50 -3.96
CA GLU A 333 26.26 9.12 -4.81
C GLU A 333 25.86 8.02 -5.80
N ILE A 334 25.13 7.00 -5.33
CA ILE A 334 24.56 5.93 -6.16
C ILE A 334 23.60 6.52 -7.22
N ALA A 335 22.66 7.38 -6.77
CA ALA A 335 21.68 7.97 -7.68
C ALA A 335 22.31 8.85 -8.77
N GLN A 336 23.38 9.59 -8.44
CA GLN A 336 24.10 10.42 -9.43
C GLN A 336 24.76 9.60 -10.55
N ARG A 337 24.95 8.29 -10.38
CA ARG A 337 25.48 7.41 -11.41
C ARG A 337 24.45 6.97 -12.44
N GLY A 338 23.16 7.07 -12.14
CA GLY A 338 22.06 6.76 -13.06
C GLY A 338 22.01 5.31 -13.53
N GLN A 339 22.41 4.35 -12.70
CA GLN A 339 22.60 2.95 -13.11
C GLN A 339 21.65 1.96 -12.41
N ALA A 340 20.67 2.43 -11.67
CA ALA A 340 19.77 1.55 -10.90
C ALA A 340 18.99 0.58 -11.82
N ALA A 341 18.54 1.04 -12.97
CA ALA A 341 17.84 0.20 -13.95
C ALA A 341 18.75 -0.91 -14.52
N GLN A 342 20.03 -0.60 -14.77
CA GLN A 342 21.00 -1.61 -15.25
C GLN A 342 21.23 -2.69 -14.18
N TRP A 343 21.46 -2.30 -12.94
CA TRP A 343 21.65 -3.22 -11.83
C TRP A 343 20.42 -4.09 -11.61
N HIS A 344 19.23 -3.47 -11.56
CA HIS A 344 17.96 -4.18 -11.38
C HIS A 344 17.74 -5.23 -12.48
N ARG A 345 18.00 -4.87 -13.76
CA ARG A 345 17.88 -5.77 -14.91
C ARG A 345 18.86 -6.95 -14.85
N ARG A 346 20.10 -6.70 -14.42
CA ARG A 346 21.10 -7.80 -14.26
C ARG A 346 20.61 -8.82 -13.23
N LEU A 347 20.10 -8.36 -12.09
CA LEU A 347 19.52 -9.25 -11.08
C LEU A 347 18.27 -9.97 -11.60
N ALA A 348 17.40 -9.29 -12.34
CA ALA A 348 16.26 -9.96 -12.97
C ALA A 348 16.68 -11.08 -13.94
N ARG A 349 17.78 -10.90 -14.68
CA ARG A 349 18.37 -11.97 -15.53
C ARG A 349 18.87 -13.14 -14.70
N ARG A 350 19.58 -12.89 -13.59
CA ARG A 350 20.02 -13.96 -12.68
C ARG A 350 18.85 -14.79 -12.17
N ARG A 351 17.76 -14.13 -11.73
CA ARG A 351 16.53 -14.81 -11.30
C ARG A 351 15.93 -15.66 -12.44
N ALA A 352 15.90 -15.09 -13.65
CA ALA A 352 15.40 -15.77 -14.83
C ALA A 352 16.23 -17.00 -15.22
N GLU A 353 17.54 -16.95 -15.04
CA GLU A 353 18.46 -18.06 -15.28
C GLU A 353 18.33 -19.15 -14.22
N GLN A 354 18.12 -18.78 -12.94
CA GLN A 354 17.94 -19.72 -11.84
C GLN A 354 16.61 -20.49 -11.92
N GLN A 355 15.54 -19.86 -12.39
CA GLN A 355 14.19 -20.43 -12.45
C GLN A 355 13.54 -20.26 -13.83
N PRO A 356 14.07 -20.87 -14.89
CA PRO A 356 13.58 -20.64 -16.25
C PRO A 356 12.13 -21.11 -16.48
N SER A 357 11.66 -22.12 -15.76
CA SER A 357 10.26 -22.60 -15.84
C SER A 357 9.26 -21.59 -15.25
N ALA A 358 9.67 -20.82 -14.24
CA ALA A 358 8.80 -19.79 -13.63
C ALA A 358 8.54 -18.59 -14.55
N LEU A 359 9.27 -18.47 -15.65
CA LEU A 359 9.09 -17.42 -16.67
C LEU A 359 7.98 -17.71 -17.68
N ALA A 360 7.47 -18.93 -17.74
CA ALA A 360 6.42 -19.29 -18.72
C ALA A 360 5.18 -18.40 -18.61
N THR A 361 4.87 -17.93 -17.39
CA THR A 361 3.77 -17.02 -17.11
C THR A 361 4.25 -15.87 -16.23
N LEU A 362 4.04 -14.64 -16.68
CA LEU A 362 4.42 -13.42 -15.98
C LEU A 362 3.18 -12.57 -15.72
N TYR A 363 2.98 -12.19 -14.46
CA TYR A 363 1.90 -11.29 -14.05
C TYR A 363 2.38 -9.85 -14.08
N VAL A 364 1.59 -8.97 -14.69
CA VAL A 364 1.86 -7.53 -14.70
C VAL A 364 0.71 -6.79 -14.01
N ASP A 365 1.04 -6.01 -12.99
CA ASP A 365 0.07 -5.19 -12.26
C ASP A 365 0.65 -3.83 -11.88
N GLY A 366 -0.21 -2.81 -11.93
CA GLY A 366 0.14 -1.43 -11.61
C GLY A 366 -0.11 -1.12 -10.13
N HIS A 367 0.92 -0.70 -9.41
CA HIS A 367 0.82 -0.26 -8.03
C HIS A 367 0.91 1.26 -7.92
N VAL A 368 -0.22 1.92 -7.62
CA VAL A 368 -0.28 3.38 -7.48
C VAL A 368 0.26 3.80 -6.12
N ARG A 369 1.30 4.62 -6.13
CA ARG A 369 2.00 5.16 -4.97
C ARG A 369 1.65 6.62 -4.77
N ALA A 370 0.95 6.96 -3.67
CA ALA A 370 0.57 8.31 -3.33
C ALA A 370 1.79 9.17 -2.96
N TYR A 371 1.83 10.39 -3.49
CA TYR A 371 2.87 11.39 -3.20
C TYR A 371 2.32 12.50 -2.29
N HIS A 372 2.97 12.69 -1.15
CA HIS A 372 2.59 13.69 -0.15
C HIS A 372 3.55 14.90 -0.08
N GLY A 373 4.49 15.00 -1.03
CA GLY A 373 5.46 16.08 -1.08
C GLY A 373 4.91 17.39 -1.70
N ARG A 374 5.80 18.40 -1.82
CA ARG A 374 5.44 19.75 -2.27
C ARG A 374 5.42 19.91 -3.79
N HIS A 375 6.16 19.07 -4.54
CA HIS A 375 6.25 19.19 -5.98
C HIS A 375 4.92 18.90 -6.68
N ARG A 376 4.69 19.56 -7.81
CA ARG A 376 3.48 19.38 -8.61
C ARG A 376 3.70 18.27 -9.63
N ILE A 377 3.50 17.04 -9.22
CA ILE A 377 3.45 15.89 -10.11
C ILE A 377 2.01 15.55 -10.50
N GLY A 378 1.83 14.67 -11.48
CA GLY A 378 0.52 14.21 -11.95
C GLY A 378 -0.39 13.67 -10.82
N LYS A 379 -1.71 13.67 -11.04
CA LYS A 379 -2.70 13.16 -10.09
C LYS A 379 -3.45 11.99 -10.71
N THR A 380 -3.67 10.94 -9.91
CA THR A 380 -4.54 9.82 -10.28
C THR A 380 -5.41 9.36 -9.13
N HIS A 381 -6.37 8.50 -9.40
CA HIS A 381 -7.21 7.88 -8.39
C HIS A 381 -6.44 6.78 -7.67
N VAL A 382 -6.21 6.97 -6.38
CA VAL A 382 -5.61 5.97 -5.51
C VAL A 382 -6.73 5.11 -4.92
N SER A 383 -7.00 3.96 -5.52
CA SER A 383 -8.16 3.10 -5.23
C SER A 383 -8.27 2.73 -3.75
N ARG A 384 -7.16 2.37 -3.09
CA ARG A 384 -7.12 2.03 -1.66
C ARG A 384 -7.46 3.19 -0.73
N LEU A 385 -7.20 4.44 -1.14
CA LEU A 385 -7.52 5.65 -0.39
C LEU A 385 -8.84 6.29 -0.84
N LYS A 386 -9.42 5.80 -1.94
CA LYS A 386 -10.64 6.32 -2.58
C LYS A 386 -10.57 7.83 -2.83
N ARG A 387 -9.41 8.33 -3.24
CA ARG A 387 -9.13 9.76 -3.45
C ARG A 387 -8.25 9.97 -4.67
N VAL A 388 -8.43 11.10 -5.34
CA VAL A 388 -7.52 11.58 -6.37
C VAL A 388 -6.38 12.35 -5.70
N LEU A 389 -5.18 11.82 -5.77
CA LEU A 389 -3.97 12.37 -5.14
C LEU A 389 -2.87 12.49 -6.19
N ARG A 390 -1.85 13.30 -5.89
CA ARG A 390 -0.59 13.23 -6.60
C ARG A 390 0.00 11.85 -6.37
N ALA A 391 0.44 11.21 -7.42
CA ALA A 391 0.91 9.83 -7.33
C ALA A 391 1.82 9.50 -8.52
N GLU A 392 2.41 8.33 -8.47
CA GLU A 392 3.11 7.63 -9.55
C GLU A 392 2.70 6.19 -9.58
N THR A 393 2.94 5.49 -10.67
CA THR A 393 2.58 4.09 -10.83
C THR A 393 3.85 3.26 -11.03
N ASP A 394 3.98 2.22 -10.20
CA ASP A 394 5.05 1.24 -10.31
C ASP A 394 4.44 -0.02 -10.94
N TYR A 395 4.88 -0.40 -12.13
CA TYR A 395 4.43 -1.63 -12.80
C TYR A 395 5.34 -2.79 -12.42
N TRP A 396 4.79 -3.72 -11.66
CA TRP A 396 5.50 -4.88 -11.15
C TRP A 396 5.25 -6.09 -12.03
N VAL A 397 6.32 -6.79 -12.34
CA VAL A 397 6.28 -8.06 -13.05
C VAL A 397 6.64 -9.18 -12.08
N HIS A 398 5.74 -10.15 -11.94
CA HIS A 398 5.94 -11.31 -11.08
C HIS A 398 5.98 -12.59 -11.91
N GLN A 399 6.78 -13.54 -11.47
CA GLN A 399 6.83 -14.88 -12.02
C GLN A 399 5.57 -15.69 -11.64
N ALA A 400 5.41 -16.85 -12.25
CA ALA A 400 4.28 -17.76 -12.05
C ALA A 400 3.91 -18.03 -10.59
N HIS A 401 4.91 -18.16 -9.72
CA HIS A 401 4.71 -18.44 -8.29
C HIS A 401 4.59 -17.16 -7.41
N GLY A 402 4.37 -15.99 -8.02
CA GLY A 402 4.19 -14.73 -7.30
C GLY A 402 5.50 -14.06 -6.84
N GLN A 403 6.67 -14.60 -7.20
CA GLN A 403 7.95 -13.96 -6.91
C GLN A 403 8.15 -12.75 -7.84
N PRO A 404 8.57 -11.58 -7.32
CA PRO A 404 8.81 -10.41 -8.15
C PRO A 404 10.04 -10.60 -9.03
N LEU A 405 9.92 -10.28 -10.31
CA LEU A 405 11.01 -10.34 -11.27
C LEU A 405 11.64 -8.96 -11.50
N LEU A 406 10.81 -7.98 -11.86
CA LEU A 406 11.25 -6.62 -12.14
C LEU A 406 10.15 -5.58 -11.87
N VAL A 407 10.55 -4.32 -11.82
CA VAL A 407 9.65 -3.17 -11.69
C VAL A 407 10.01 -2.09 -12.70
N VAL A 408 8.99 -1.45 -13.28
CA VAL A 408 9.11 -0.27 -14.14
C VAL A 408 8.33 0.87 -13.50
N HIS A 409 9.01 1.98 -13.25
CA HIS A 409 8.39 3.18 -12.68
C HIS A 409 7.93 4.12 -13.79
N GLU A 410 6.69 4.58 -13.70
CA GLU A 410 6.11 5.48 -14.68
C GLU A 410 5.39 6.66 -14.01
N PRO A 411 5.45 7.86 -14.58
CA PRO A 411 4.61 8.95 -14.13
C PRO A 411 3.13 8.62 -14.40
N VAL A 412 2.24 9.16 -13.59
CA VAL A 412 0.80 9.03 -13.84
C VAL A 412 0.40 9.73 -15.16
N ASP A 413 -0.78 9.37 -15.65
CA ASP A 413 -1.35 9.77 -16.96
C ASP A 413 -0.75 9.04 -18.17
N SER A 414 0.21 8.11 -17.99
CA SER A 414 0.54 7.10 -19.01
C SER A 414 -0.63 6.09 -19.09
N SER A 415 -1.04 5.72 -20.30
CA SER A 415 -2.03 4.65 -20.43
C SER A 415 -1.36 3.30 -20.12
N PHE A 416 -2.07 2.40 -19.45
CA PHE A 416 -1.54 1.04 -19.19
C PHE A 416 -1.04 0.37 -20.46
N ARG A 417 -1.75 0.54 -21.58
CA ARG A 417 -1.34 0.01 -22.88
C ARG A 417 0.01 0.55 -23.33
N GLU A 418 0.18 1.89 -23.31
CA GLU A 418 1.42 2.52 -23.74
C GLU A 418 2.58 2.13 -22.85
N THR A 419 2.38 2.18 -21.54
CA THR A 419 3.39 1.75 -20.55
C THR A 419 3.77 0.28 -20.74
N LEU A 420 2.78 -0.59 -20.96
CA LEU A 420 3.05 -2.01 -21.18
C LEU A 420 3.87 -2.20 -22.46
N ARG A 421 3.44 -1.62 -23.58
CA ARG A 421 4.10 -1.76 -24.88
C ARG A 421 5.51 -1.13 -24.89
N ASP A 422 5.65 0.10 -24.40
CA ASP A 422 6.85 0.91 -24.59
C ASP A 422 7.84 0.81 -23.41
N GLY A 423 7.35 0.45 -22.22
CA GLY A 423 8.15 0.34 -20.98
C GLY A 423 8.36 -1.11 -20.53
N VAL A 424 7.28 -1.80 -20.19
CA VAL A 424 7.35 -3.10 -19.48
C VAL A 424 7.76 -4.25 -20.41
N LEU A 425 7.13 -4.38 -21.57
CA LEU A 425 7.45 -5.47 -22.52
C LEU A 425 8.90 -5.44 -23.01
N PRO A 426 9.49 -4.27 -23.36
CA PRO A 426 10.91 -4.19 -23.70
C PRO A 426 11.82 -4.63 -22.54
N GLU A 427 11.50 -4.28 -21.29
CA GLU A 427 12.28 -4.73 -20.12
C GLU A 427 12.13 -6.25 -19.89
N ILE A 428 10.92 -6.80 -20.02
CA ILE A 428 10.71 -8.25 -19.99
C ILE A 428 11.55 -8.92 -21.08
N ARG A 429 11.51 -8.42 -22.32
CA ARG A 429 12.25 -8.99 -23.45
C ARG A 429 13.78 -8.99 -23.22
N ARG A 430 14.31 -7.92 -22.60
CA ARG A 430 15.72 -7.85 -22.22
C ARG A 430 16.13 -8.90 -21.17
N VAL A 431 15.18 -9.35 -20.34
CA VAL A 431 15.40 -10.36 -19.31
C VAL A 431 15.22 -11.76 -19.85
N VAL A 432 14.13 -12.03 -20.57
CA VAL A 432 13.75 -13.38 -21.01
C VAL A 432 14.36 -13.77 -22.37
N GLY A 433 14.95 -12.80 -23.12
CA GLY A 433 15.41 -13.02 -24.48
C GLY A 433 14.26 -13.30 -25.45
N ASP A 434 14.48 -14.18 -26.43
CA ASP A 434 13.47 -14.51 -27.46
C ASP A 434 12.44 -15.56 -27.01
N ARG A 435 12.49 -15.97 -25.74
CA ARG A 435 11.54 -16.94 -25.21
C ARG A 435 10.12 -16.43 -25.34
N ARG A 436 9.22 -17.30 -25.78
CA ARG A 436 7.79 -17.03 -25.77
C ARG A 436 7.27 -17.19 -24.35
N VAL A 437 6.70 -16.12 -23.79
CA VAL A 437 6.16 -16.07 -22.43
C VAL A 437 4.76 -15.51 -22.44
N ARG A 438 3.93 -15.89 -21.47
CA ARG A 438 2.55 -15.44 -21.32
C ARG A 438 2.50 -14.28 -20.34
N ILE A 439 1.88 -13.17 -20.75
CA ILE A 439 1.66 -11.98 -19.92
C ILE A 439 0.20 -12.02 -19.40
N VAL A 440 0.05 -12.02 -18.08
CA VAL A 440 -1.25 -11.97 -17.39
C VAL A 440 -1.47 -10.60 -16.81
N PHE A 441 -2.57 -9.96 -17.18
CA PHE A 441 -2.90 -8.60 -16.71
C PHE A 441 -4.40 -8.40 -16.50
N ASP A 442 -4.78 -7.35 -15.79
CA ASP A 442 -6.18 -7.01 -15.51
C ASP A 442 -6.88 -6.43 -16.73
N ARG A 443 -8.21 -6.37 -16.66
CA ARG A 443 -9.12 -5.77 -17.67
C ARG A 443 -8.80 -4.31 -18.03
N GLU A 444 -7.90 -3.64 -17.31
CA GLU A 444 -7.40 -2.31 -17.67
C GLU A 444 -6.67 -2.34 -19.02
N GLY A 445 -5.98 -3.44 -19.32
CA GLY A 445 -5.32 -3.68 -20.60
C GLY A 445 -6.24 -4.12 -21.75
N TRP A 446 -7.57 -4.09 -21.57
CA TRP A 446 -8.51 -4.45 -22.63
C TRP A 446 -8.45 -3.48 -23.80
N SER A 447 -7.70 -3.84 -24.83
CA SER A 447 -7.56 -3.07 -26.05
C SER A 447 -7.14 -4.01 -27.19
N ARG A 448 -7.83 -3.89 -28.33
CA ARG A 448 -7.48 -4.63 -29.53
C ARG A 448 -6.02 -4.42 -29.93
N GLU A 449 -5.62 -3.17 -29.99
CA GLU A 449 -4.27 -2.79 -30.42
C GLU A 449 -3.19 -3.34 -29.48
N LEU A 450 -3.47 -3.44 -28.15
CA LEU A 450 -2.54 -4.07 -27.21
C LEU A 450 -2.44 -5.58 -27.47
N PHE A 451 -3.54 -6.24 -27.82
CA PHE A 451 -3.53 -7.66 -28.15
C PHE A 451 -2.72 -7.94 -29.43
N ASP A 452 -2.92 -7.09 -30.45
CA ASP A 452 -2.13 -7.15 -31.68
C ASP A 452 -0.63 -6.87 -31.41
N ASP A 453 -0.32 -5.87 -30.57
CA ASP A 453 1.05 -5.54 -30.15
C ASP A 453 1.73 -6.74 -29.44
N LEU A 454 1.05 -7.37 -28.49
CA LEU A 454 1.55 -8.54 -27.73
C LEU A 454 1.89 -9.71 -28.67
N LEU A 455 0.95 -10.06 -29.56
CA LEU A 455 1.12 -11.16 -30.49
C LEU A 455 2.25 -10.88 -31.50
N SER A 456 2.36 -9.65 -32.00
CA SER A 456 3.43 -9.23 -32.93
C SER A 456 4.82 -9.28 -32.27
N LEU A 457 4.90 -9.02 -30.97
CA LEU A 457 6.12 -9.08 -30.16
C LEU A 457 6.41 -10.49 -29.62
N ASN A 458 5.71 -11.52 -30.10
CA ASN A 458 5.88 -12.90 -29.67
C ASN A 458 5.61 -13.15 -28.18
N PHE A 459 4.60 -12.44 -27.62
CA PHE A 459 4.06 -12.71 -26.29
C PHE A 459 2.68 -13.36 -26.36
N ASP A 460 2.46 -14.40 -25.59
CA ASP A 460 1.11 -14.82 -25.26
C ASP A 460 0.53 -13.92 -24.17
N PHE A 461 -0.80 -13.89 -24.08
CA PHE A 461 -1.43 -13.11 -23.02
C PHE A 461 -2.70 -13.77 -22.47
N MET A 462 -3.10 -13.30 -21.28
CA MET A 462 -4.32 -13.69 -20.60
C MET A 462 -4.91 -12.50 -19.85
N THR A 463 -6.22 -12.28 -19.98
CA THR A 463 -6.93 -11.19 -19.31
C THR A 463 -8.40 -11.49 -19.13
N TYR A 464 -9.12 -10.70 -18.32
CA TYR A 464 -10.58 -10.75 -18.21
C TYR A 464 -11.27 -10.04 -19.37
N ARG A 465 -12.35 -10.64 -19.90
CA ARG A 465 -13.21 -9.96 -20.86
C ARG A 465 -13.87 -8.74 -20.22
N LYS A 466 -13.84 -7.61 -20.91
CA LYS A 466 -14.43 -6.33 -20.48
C LYS A 466 -15.71 -6.04 -21.26
N GLY A 467 -16.66 -5.40 -20.59
CA GLY A 467 -17.92 -4.95 -21.15
C GLY A 467 -19.08 -5.92 -20.89
N PRO A 468 -20.29 -5.55 -21.30
CA PRO A 468 -21.42 -6.45 -21.26
C PRO A 468 -21.21 -7.59 -22.27
N TYR A 469 -21.51 -8.80 -21.86
CA TYR A 469 -21.53 -9.99 -22.71
C TYR A 469 -22.70 -10.88 -22.32
N GLU A 470 -23.24 -11.59 -23.28
CA GLU A 470 -24.26 -12.63 -23.03
C GLU A 470 -23.59 -13.79 -22.29
N PRO A 471 -24.19 -14.27 -21.20
CA PRO A 471 -23.72 -15.45 -20.52
C PRO A 471 -23.90 -16.69 -21.41
N LEU A 472 -22.96 -17.62 -21.30
CA LEU A 472 -23.10 -18.94 -21.93
C LEU A 472 -24.20 -19.74 -21.24
N ALA A 473 -24.84 -20.67 -21.99
CA ALA A 473 -25.88 -21.51 -21.45
C ALA A 473 -25.31 -22.45 -20.35
N ASP A 474 -26.12 -22.73 -19.34
CA ASP A 474 -25.67 -23.61 -18.24
C ASP A 474 -25.29 -25.02 -18.71
N SER A 475 -25.88 -25.49 -19.83
CA SER A 475 -25.56 -26.78 -20.47
C SER A 475 -24.17 -26.88 -21.10
N GLU A 476 -23.48 -25.75 -21.28
CA GLU A 476 -22.11 -25.70 -21.83
C GLU A 476 -21.04 -25.90 -20.76
N PHE A 477 -21.41 -25.82 -19.48
CA PHE A 477 -20.47 -25.93 -18.38
C PHE A 477 -20.25 -27.37 -17.95
N ALA A 478 -18.97 -27.71 -17.73
CA ALA A 478 -18.56 -28.98 -17.17
C ALA A 478 -17.65 -28.78 -15.95
N GLU A 479 -17.71 -29.71 -15.02
CA GLU A 479 -16.78 -29.74 -13.89
C GLU A 479 -15.39 -30.12 -14.38
N ALA A 480 -14.39 -29.38 -13.95
CA ALA A 480 -12.98 -29.64 -14.21
C ALA A 480 -12.14 -29.45 -12.96
N THR A 481 -11.13 -30.29 -12.79
CA THR A 481 -10.24 -30.30 -11.64
C THR A 481 -8.81 -30.02 -12.08
N PHE A 482 -8.16 -29.09 -11.42
CA PHE A 482 -6.74 -28.81 -11.58
C PHE A 482 -5.97 -29.26 -10.35
N LEU A 483 -4.93 -30.09 -10.54
CA LEU A 483 -4.06 -30.58 -9.50
C LEU A 483 -2.85 -29.64 -9.42
N VAL A 484 -2.80 -28.81 -8.38
CA VAL A 484 -1.68 -27.93 -8.12
C VAL A 484 -0.64 -28.67 -7.28
N PRO A 485 0.62 -28.79 -7.73
CA PRO A 485 1.67 -29.45 -6.94
C PRO A 485 1.80 -28.85 -5.53
N GLY A 486 1.69 -29.68 -4.50
CA GLY A 486 1.82 -29.23 -3.10
C GLY A 486 0.62 -28.47 -2.53
N GLN A 487 -0.50 -28.39 -3.25
CA GLN A 487 -1.72 -27.70 -2.81
C GLN A 487 -2.95 -28.64 -2.98
N PRO A 488 -4.07 -28.33 -2.29
CA PRO A 488 -5.34 -29.02 -2.54
C PRO A 488 -5.79 -28.84 -3.99
N ALA A 489 -6.42 -29.86 -4.55
CA ALA A 489 -7.03 -29.81 -5.88
C ALA A 489 -8.07 -28.67 -5.96
N VAL A 490 -8.07 -27.95 -7.06
CA VAL A 490 -9.01 -26.86 -7.31
C VAL A 490 -10.05 -27.30 -8.31
N HIS A 491 -11.34 -27.07 -8.00
CA HIS A 491 -12.48 -27.47 -8.82
C HIS A 491 -13.17 -26.24 -9.40
N TYR A 492 -13.48 -26.28 -10.70
CA TYR A 492 -14.20 -25.23 -11.40
C TYR A 492 -15.32 -25.85 -12.24
N GLU A 493 -16.45 -25.16 -12.34
CA GLU A 493 -17.41 -25.32 -13.44
C GLU A 493 -16.99 -24.35 -14.54
N LEU A 494 -16.60 -24.86 -15.70
CA LEU A 494 -16.13 -24.04 -16.80
C LEU A 494 -16.65 -24.50 -18.15
N ALA A 495 -16.77 -23.57 -19.08
CA ALA A 495 -17.05 -23.77 -20.48
C ALA A 495 -15.95 -23.11 -21.32
N GLU A 496 -15.54 -23.78 -22.40
CA GLU A 496 -14.55 -23.24 -23.33
C GLU A 496 -15.18 -23.03 -24.71
N THR A 497 -14.95 -21.85 -25.28
CA THR A 497 -15.39 -21.47 -26.60
C THR A 497 -14.39 -20.52 -27.26
N VAL A 498 -14.70 -20.04 -28.44
CA VAL A 498 -13.87 -19.11 -29.20
C VAL A 498 -14.43 -17.68 -29.07
N PHE A 499 -13.59 -16.73 -28.76
CA PHE A 499 -13.91 -15.30 -28.87
C PHE A 499 -13.63 -14.84 -30.30
N GLU A 500 -14.70 -14.54 -31.02
CA GLU A 500 -14.63 -13.95 -32.36
C GLU A 500 -15.40 -12.62 -32.37
N GLN A 501 -14.70 -11.57 -32.73
CA GLN A 501 -15.29 -10.25 -32.91
C GLN A 501 -14.59 -9.56 -34.09
N ALA A 502 -15.37 -8.93 -34.98
CA ALA A 502 -14.82 -8.27 -36.15
C ALA A 502 -13.66 -7.31 -35.79
N GLY A 503 -12.51 -7.53 -36.42
CA GLY A 503 -11.30 -6.72 -36.23
C GLY A 503 -10.51 -7.03 -34.94
N TRP A 504 -10.87 -8.02 -34.15
CA TRP A 504 -10.10 -8.53 -33.02
C TRP A 504 -9.37 -9.83 -33.39
N PRO A 505 -8.23 -10.14 -32.74
CA PRO A 505 -7.65 -11.46 -32.91
C PRO A 505 -8.61 -12.55 -32.38
N ARG A 506 -8.56 -13.69 -33.02
CA ARG A 506 -9.30 -14.87 -32.57
C ARG A 506 -8.65 -15.44 -31.31
N LEU A 507 -9.40 -15.60 -30.21
CA LEU A 507 -8.88 -15.96 -28.91
C LEU A 507 -9.67 -17.11 -28.29
N ARG A 508 -9.04 -17.85 -27.39
CA ARG A 508 -9.73 -18.79 -26.51
C ARG A 508 -10.53 -18.01 -25.47
N LEU A 509 -11.77 -18.41 -25.23
CA LEU A 509 -12.62 -17.87 -24.18
C LEU A 509 -12.95 -19.00 -23.19
N VAL A 510 -12.52 -18.84 -21.95
CA VAL A 510 -12.85 -19.74 -20.85
C VAL A 510 -13.82 -19.01 -19.91
N ALA A 511 -15.07 -19.46 -19.89
CA ALA A 511 -16.07 -18.97 -18.95
C ALA A 511 -16.03 -19.82 -17.68
N VAL A 512 -15.99 -19.16 -16.51
CA VAL A 512 -15.99 -19.84 -15.21
C VAL A 512 -17.21 -19.39 -14.42
N LYS A 513 -17.99 -20.34 -13.94
CA LYS A 513 -19.19 -20.11 -13.14
C LYS A 513 -18.81 -19.72 -11.72
N LYS A 514 -19.45 -18.68 -11.20
CA LYS A 514 -19.24 -18.22 -9.81
C LYS A 514 -20.29 -18.86 -8.90
N LYS A 515 -19.96 -18.99 -7.63
CA LYS A 515 -20.86 -19.51 -6.57
C LYS A 515 -22.20 -18.75 -6.46
N ASN A 516 -22.27 -17.51 -6.95
CA ASN A 516 -23.49 -16.69 -6.97
C ASN A 516 -24.26 -16.76 -8.30
N GLY A 517 -23.96 -17.73 -9.16
CA GLY A 517 -24.61 -17.93 -10.46
C GLY A 517 -24.11 -17.04 -11.60
N GLY A 518 -23.25 -16.04 -11.32
CA GLY A 518 -22.64 -15.22 -12.36
C GLY A 518 -21.48 -15.94 -13.06
N GLN A 519 -21.10 -15.43 -14.23
CA GLN A 519 -19.98 -15.97 -15.01
C GLN A 519 -18.83 -14.96 -15.04
N THR A 520 -17.58 -15.46 -15.14
CA THR A 520 -16.38 -14.67 -15.42
C THR A 520 -15.74 -15.21 -16.67
N HIS A 521 -15.54 -14.38 -17.67
CA HIS A 521 -14.93 -14.75 -18.93
C HIS A 521 -13.44 -14.36 -18.92
N VAL A 522 -12.60 -15.35 -19.14
CA VAL A 522 -11.15 -15.23 -19.31
C VAL A 522 -10.83 -15.36 -20.79
N LEU A 523 -10.04 -14.46 -21.34
CA LEU A 523 -9.51 -14.56 -22.70
C LEU A 523 -8.04 -14.88 -22.66
N ALA A 524 -7.61 -15.79 -23.48
CA ALA A 524 -6.23 -16.17 -23.66
C ALA A 524 -5.87 -16.24 -25.14
N SER A 525 -4.69 -15.73 -25.49
CA SER A 525 -4.04 -16.07 -26.75
C SER A 525 -3.46 -17.48 -26.64
N GLY A 526 -3.30 -18.13 -27.75
CA GLY A 526 -2.78 -19.49 -27.87
C GLY A 526 -3.27 -20.14 -29.13
N ARG A 527 -2.83 -21.34 -29.42
CA ARG A 527 -3.30 -22.09 -30.60
C ARG A 527 -4.76 -22.47 -30.37
N LEU A 528 -5.64 -21.94 -31.22
CA LEU A 528 -7.07 -22.09 -31.12
C LEU A 528 -7.58 -23.36 -31.75
N THR A 529 -6.76 -24.13 -32.45
CA THR A 529 -7.22 -25.30 -33.22
C THR A 529 -6.44 -26.55 -32.86
N TRP A 530 -7.19 -27.60 -32.57
CA TRP A 530 -6.68 -28.96 -32.45
C TRP A 530 -5.89 -29.44 -33.69
N GLU A 531 -6.11 -28.77 -34.84
CA GLU A 531 -5.47 -29.08 -36.12
C GLU A 531 -4.07 -28.44 -36.29
N ALA A 532 -3.68 -27.43 -35.44
CA ALA A 532 -2.39 -26.81 -35.51
C ALA A 532 -1.28 -27.53 -34.68
N LEU A 533 -1.62 -28.63 -34.02
CA LEU A 533 -0.73 -29.39 -33.16
C LEU A 533 0.41 -30.16 -33.89
N ASP A 534 0.30 -30.30 -35.23
CA ASP A 534 1.21 -31.16 -35.98
C ASP A 534 2.52 -30.47 -36.45
N GLN A 535 2.69 -29.16 -36.28
CA GLN A 535 3.85 -28.46 -36.89
C GLN A 535 4.93 -27.93 -35.96
N ASP A 536 4.72 -27.83 -34.64
CA ASP A 536 5.76 -27.45 -33.70
C ASP A 536 5.66 -28.21 -32.35
N ALA A 537 6.44 -29.22 -32.22
CA ALA A 537 6.48 -30.16 -31.08
C ALA A 537 6.99 -29.56 -29.75
N GLY A 538 6.61 -28.34 -29.35
CA GLY A 538 7.19 -27.70 -28.16
C GLY A 538 6.29 -26.92 -27.21
N ALA A 539 5.09 -26.56 -27.61
CA ALA A 539 4.17 -25.78 -26.73
C ALA A 539 2.79 -26.41 -26.73
N ALA A 540 2.55 -27.34 -25.81
CA ALA A 540 1.20 -27.83 -25.53
C ALA A 540 0.30 -26.70 -25.10
N ASP A 541 -0.92 -26.59 -25.69
CA ASP A 541 -1.93 -25.66 -25.20
C ASP A 541 -2.30 -26.00 -23.76
N LEU A 542 -2.31 -24.99 -22.88
CA LEU A 542 -2.75 -25.22 -21.51
C LEU A 542 -4.23 -25.62 -21.47
N PRO A 543 -4.60 -26.61 -20.64
CA PRO A 543 -6.01 -26.93 -20.39
C PRO A 543 -6.80 -25.69 -19.93
N ALA A 544 -8.09 -25.62 -20.29
CA ALA A 544 -8.96 -24.50 -19.89
C ALA A 544 -8.98 -24.29 -18.36
N VAL A 545 -8.98 -25.38 -17.59
CA VAL A 545 -8.93 -25.35 -16.13
C VAL A 545 -7.65 -24.71 -15.59
N GLU A 546 -6.54 -24.96 -16.25
CA GLU A 546 -5.25 -24.35 -15.89
C GLU A 546 -5.21 -22.87 -16.24
N LEU A 547 -5.77 -22.46 -17.40
CA LEU A 547 -5.92 -21.05 -17.74
C LEU A 547 -6.78 -20.30 -16.71
N ALA A 548 -7.89 -20.90 -16.28
CA ALA A 548 -8.73 -20.35 -15.24
C ALA A 548 -7.95 -20.18 -13.90
N TRP A 549 -7.19 -21.22 -13.53
CA TRP A 549 -6.39 -21.19 -12.31
C TRP A 549 -5.34 -20.08 -12.35
N TRP A 550 -4.54 -19.97 -13.42
CA TRP A 550 -3.53 -18.90 -13.58
C TRP A 550 -4.17 -17.52 -13.51
N MET A 551 -5.31 -17.31 -14.14
CA MET A 551 -5.98 -16.01 -14.10
C MET A 551 -6.49 -15.66 -12.70
N PHE A 552 -7.03 -16.62 -11.96
CA PHE A 552 -7.48 -16.39 -10.59
C PHE A 552 -6.31 -16.33 -9.60
N HIS A 553 -5.19 -16.96 -9.91
CA HIS A 553 -3.99 -16.94 -9.07
C HIS A 553 -3.32 -15.55 -9.02
N ARG A 554 -3.75 -14.62 -9.86
CA ARG A 554 -3.31 -13.21 -9.85
C ARG A 554 -3.46 -12.52 -8.48
N TRP A 555 -4.35 -13.00 -7.60
CA TRP A 555 -4.48 -12.49 -6.23
C TRP A 555 -3.20 -12.61 -5.40
N THR A 556 -2.25 -13.46 -5.77
CA THR A 556 -0.95 -13.58 -5.10
C THR A 556 -0.17 -12.27 -5.16
N GLN A 557 -0.28 -11.51 -6.26
CA GLN A 557 0.33 -10.18 -6.38
C GLN A 557 -0.27 -9.19 -5.37
N GLU A 558 -1.58 -9.20 -5.18
CA GLU A 558 -2.25 -8.30 -4.22
C GLU A 558 -1.79 -8.58 -2.78
N ASN A 559 -1.61 -9.86 -2.43
CA ASN A 559 -1.07 -10.28 -1.15
C ASN A 559 0.39 -9.86 -1.00
N TRP A 560 1.20 -10.02 -2.05
CA TRP A 560 2.58 -9.56 -2.07
C TRP A 560 2.66 -8.04 -1.87
N PHE A 561 1.88 -7.23 -2.58
CA PHE A 561 1.83 -5.77 -2.36
C PHE A 561 1.44 -5.42 -0.94
N LYS A 562 0.44 -6.10 -0.38
CA LYS A 562 0.03 -5.89 1.02
C LYS A 562 1.17 -6.19 1.98
N TYR A 563 1.86 -7.30 1.77
CA TYR A 563 3.01 -7.71 2.57
C TYR A 563 4.15 -6.69 2.47
N MET A 564 4.61 -6.38 1.27
CA MET A 564 5.72 -5.47 1.03
C MET A 564 5.46 -4.04 1.52
N ARG A 565 4.24 -3.56 1.44
CA ARG A 565 3.86 -2.26 2.03
C ARG A 565 3.94 -2.28 3.56
N THR A 566 3.44 -3.35 4.16
CA THR A 566 3.37 -3.48 5.61
C THR A 566 4.76 -3.70 6.21
N GLU A 567 5.51 -4.65 5.66
CA GLU A 567 6.77 -5.09 6.23
C GLU A 567 7.97 -4.27 5.71
N TYR A 568 8.06 -4.05 4.41
CA TYR A 568 9.20 -3.39 3.77
C TYR A 568 8.96 -1.93 3.41
N ALA A 569 7.77 -1.39 3.73
CA ALA A 569 7.38 -0.01 3.39
C ALA A 569 7.63 0.33 1.91
N LEU A 570 7.09 -0.50 1.00
CA LEU A 570 7.27 -0.34 -0.44
C LEU A 570 6.82 1.04 -0.95
N ASP A 571 5.78 1.62 -0.35
CA ASP A 571 5.24 2.95 -0.72
C ASP A 571 6.11 4.12 -0.25
N VAL A 572 7.08 3.88 0.63
CA VAL A 572 7.88 4.96 1.21
C VAL A 572 8.93 5.43 0.22
N LEU A 573 8.92 6.72 -0.04
CA LEU A 573 9.98 7.40 -0.79
C LEU A 573 11.18 7.64 0.12
N VAL A 574 12.34 7.27 -0.36
CA VAL A 574 13.62 7.57 0.30
C VAL A 574 14.17 8.91 -0.16
N ASP A 575 13.57 9.49 -1.19
CA ASP A 575 13.91 10.78 -1.77
C ASP A 575 12.69 11.48 -2.38
N TYR A 576 12.76 12.80 -2.45
CA TYR A 576 11.78 13.67 -3.09
C TYR A 576 12.42 14.50 -4.23
N SER A 577 13.60 14.10 -4.70
CA SER A 577 14.24 14.72 -5.84
C SER A 577 13.36 14.57 -7.07
N VAL A 578 13.34 15.61 -7.89
CA VAL A 578 12.58 15.67 -9.13
C VAL A 578 13.52 15.89 -10.31
N GLU A 579 13.10 15.41 -11.45
CA GLU A 579 13.70 15.68 -12.74
C GLU A 579 12.67 16.25 -13.70
N LEU A 580 13.08 16.91 -14.76
CA LEU A 580 12.15 17.37 -15.79
C LEU A 580 11.45 16.16 -16.42
N ASP A 581 10.14 16.28 -16.57
CA ASP A 581 9.36 15.29 -17.32
C ASP A 581 9.43 15.63 -18.82
N ASP A 582 9.14 14.66 -19.67
CA ASP A 582 9.12 14.86 -21.11
C ASP A 582 7.95 15.80 -21.49
N ALA A 583 8.30 16.98 -21.99
CA ALA A 583 7.34 18.02 -22.40
C ALA A 583 6.40 17.57 -23.54
N ASP A 584 6.88 16.66 -24.40
CA ASP A 584 6.12 16.12 -25.53
C ASP A 584 5.26 14.91 -25.18
N ARG A 585 5.42 14.37 -23.98
CA ARG A 585 4.60 13.26 -23.48
C ARG A 585 3.11 13.60 -23.53
N LEU A 586 2.32 12.69 -24.10
CA LEU A 586 0.88 12.87 -24.21
C LEU A 586 0.19 12.57 -22.87
N VAL A 587 -0.57 13.54 -22.38
CA VAL A 587 -1.38 13.42 -21.15
C VAL A 587 -2.86 13.63 -21.43
N VAL A 588 -3.72 13.13 -20.56
CA VAL A 588 -5.15 13.37 -20.72
C VAL A 588 -5.45 14.86 -20.55
N ASN A 589 -6.07 15.45 -21.56
CA ASN A 589 -6.48 16.85 -21.56
C ASN A 589 -7.38 17.17 -20.35
N PRO A 590 -7.00 18.11 -19.48
CA PRO A 590 -7.81 18.51 -18.33
C PRO A 590 -9.22 18.98 -18.70
N GLN A 591 -9.36 19.68 -19.83
CA GLN A 591 -10.65 20.13 -20.36
C GLN A 591 -11.51 18.94 -20.80
N TRP A 592 -10.94 17.98 -21.52
CA TRP A 592 -11.65 16.76 -21.88
C TRP A 592 -12.12 15.97 -20.66
N ARG A 593 -11.28 15.89 -19.62
CA ARG A 593 -11.61 15.20 -18.36
C ARG A 593 -12.77 15.87 -17.61
N GLU A 594 -12.85 17.20 -17.69
CA GLU A 594 -13.97 17.95 -17.13
C GLU A 594 -15.26 17.69 -17.91
N LEU A 595 -15.21 17.78 -19.25
CA LEU A 595 -16.33 17.47 -20.13
C LEU A 595 -16.81 16.02 -19.95
N ASP A 596 -15.89 15.06 -19.78
CA ASP A 596 -16.24 13.65 -19.54
C ASP A 596 -17.00 13.45 -18.21
N ARG A 597 -16.62 14.22 -17.16
CA ARG A 597 -17.37 14.23 -15.89
C ARG A 597 -18.78 14.84 -16.06
N GLN A 598 -18.91 15.88 -16.87
CA GLN A 598 -20.20 16.50 -17.18
C GLN A 598 -21.08 15.52 -17.95
N VAL A 599 -20.56 14.87 -18.98
CA VAL A 599 -21.27 13.82 -19.75
C VAL A 599 -21.74 12.70 -18.82
N ALA A 600 -20.89 12.22 -17.93
CA ALA A 600 -21.27 11.17 -16.97
C ALA A 600 -22.34 11.64 -15.98
N SER A 601 -22.29 12.89 -15.52
CA SER A 601 -23.30 13.48 -14.64
C SER A 601 -24.66 13.61 -15.32
N VAL A 602 -24.68 14.14 -16.55
CA VAL A 602 -25.92 14.31 -17.33
C VAL A 602 -26.49 12.94 -17.69
N ARG A 603 -25.66 11.99 -18.12
CA ARG A 603 -26.06 10.62 -18.41
C ARG A 603 -26.76 9.97 -17.20
N ASN A 604 -26.20 10.07 -16.00
CA ASN A 604 -26.79 9.52 -14.79
C ASN A 604 -28.16 10.18 -14.46
N ARG A 605 -28.31 11.48 -14.74
CA ARG A 605 -29.59 12.18 -14.57
C ARG A 605 -30.60 11.69 -15.60
N PHE A 606 -30.19 11.55 -16.85
CA PHE A 606 -31.01 11.05 -17.96
C PHE A 606 -31.52 9.61 -17.71
N GLU A 607 -30.60 8.68 -17.33
CA GLU A 607 -30.98 7.29 -17.01
C GLU A 607 -31.97 7.20 -15.84
N ARG A 608 -31.81 8.04 -14.81
CA ARG A 608 -32.76 8.14 -13.69
C ARG A 608 -34.11 8.69 -14.13
N ALA A 609 -34.11 9.67 -15.00
CA ALA A 609 -35.37 10.27 -15.54
C ALA A 609 -36.09 9.23 -16.41
N GLN A 610 -35.38 8.50 -17.27
CA GLN A 610 -35.93 7.38 -18.06
C GLN A 610 -36.56 6.30 -17.18
N ALA A 611 -35.83 5.86 -16.14
CA ALA A 611 -36.34 4.84 -15.22
C ALA A 611 -37.60 5.32 -14.47
N LYS A 612 -37.68 6.60 -14.12
CA LYS A 612 -38.87 7.19 -13.48
C LYS A 612 -40.02 7.27 -14.46
N TYR A 613 -39.78 7.68 -15.71
CA TYR A 613 -40.76 7.70 -16.77
C TYR A 613 -41.32 6.32 -17.05
N ALA A 614 -40.48 5.30 -17.22
CA ALA A 614 -40.92 3.92 -17.43
C ALA A 614 -41.83 3.42 -16.29
N ARG A 615 -41.50 3.71 -15.04
CA ARG A 615 -42.34 3.36 -13.89
C ARG A 615 -43.70 4.05 -13.90
N LEU A 616 -43.78 5.31 -14.38
CA LEU A 616 -45.05 6.01 -14.51
C LEU A 616 -45.90 5.44 -15.63
N ILE A 617 -45.31 5.01 -16.75
CA ILE A 617 -46.02 4.36 -17.84
C ILE A 617 -46.62 3.00 -17.36
N LEU A 618 -45.80 2.16 -16.74
CA LEU A 618 -46.26 0.85 -16.20
C LEU A 618 -47.45 1.07 -15.22
N LYS A 619 -47.36 2.05 -14.31
CA LYS A 619 -48.46 2.36 -13.40
C LYS A 619 -49.72 2.87 -14.12
N SER A 620 -49.56 3.57 -15.25
CA SER A 620 -50.72 4.06 -16.02
C SER A 620 -51.37 2.89 -16.76
N GLU A 621 -50.60 1.94 -17.23
CA GLU A 621 -51.12 0.70 -17.90
C GLU A 621 -51.81 -0.24 -16.89
N GLU A 622 -51.21 -0.44 -15.69
CA GLU A 622 -51.85 -1.20 -14.61
C GLU A 622 -53.17 -0.61 -14.19
N LYS A 623 -53.24 0.73 -14.07
CA LYS A 623 -54.50 1.42 -13.76
C LYS A 623 -55.52 1.34 -14.86
N ALA A 624 -55.12 1.45 -16.13
CA ALA A 624 -56.01 1.31 -17.28
C ALA A 624 -56.57 -0.12 -17.38
N THR A 625 -55.76 -1.16 -17.08
CA THR A 625 -56.22 -2.55 -17.04
C THR A 625 -57.16 -2.83 -15.87
N SER A 626 -56.93 -2.23 -14.69
CA SER A 626 -57.84 -2.36 -13.55
C SER A 626 -59.15 -1.62 -13.80
N ASP A 627 -59.13 -0.41 -14.38
CA ASP A 627 -60.32 0.32 -14.76
C ASP A 627 -61.17 -0.39 -15.88
N LEU A 628 -60.55 -1.17 -16.77
CA LEU A 628 -61.22 -1.99 -17.75
C LEU A 628 -61.92 -3.20 -17.16
N THR A 629 -61.37 -3.78 -16.07
CA THR A 629 -61.96 -4.91 -15.35
C THR A 629 -63.13 -4.48 -14.45
N GLU A 630 -63.20 -3.22 -14.02
CA GLU A 630 -64.27 -2.71 -13.17
C GLU A 630 -65.41 -2.03 -13.95
N ARG A 631 -65.24 -1.66 -15.24
CA ARG A 631 -66.27 -0.98 -16.03
C ARG A 631 -67.20 -1.99 -16.70
N LYS A 632 -68.32 -2.27 -16.06
CA LYS A 632 -69.58 -2.52 -16.75
C LYS A 632 -70.30 -1.17 -16.93
N SER A 633 -70.36 -0.71 -18.18
CA SER A 633 -71.19 0.42 -18.68
C SER A 633 -70.99 1.80 -18.08
N SER A 634 -70.26 2.68 -18.76
CA SER A 634 -70.71 4.04 -19.11
C SER A 634 -69.74 4.70 -20.08
N ASP A 635 -70.23 5.19 -21.21
CA ASP A 635 -69.52 6.04 -22.17
C ASP A 635 -69.19 7.42 -21.56
N ALA A 636 -67.97 7.64 -21.25
CA ALA A 636 -67.41 8.99 -21.09
C ALA A 636 -65.91 8.93 -21.37
N SER A 637 -65.49 9.49 -22.49
CA SER A 637 -64.03 9.78 -22.76
C SER A 637 -63.49 10.70 -21.71
N PRO A 638 -62.29 10.45 -21.17
CA PRO A 638 -61.67 11.35 -20.18
C PRO A 638 -61.37 12.68 -20.86
N SER A 639 -61.93 13.77 -20.35
CA SER A 639 -61.64 15.16 -20.75
C SER A 639 -60.15 15.45 -20.48
N PRO A 640 -59.47 16.19 -21.39
CA PRO A 640 -58.08 16.61 -21.12
C PRO A 640 -58.01 17.50 -19.88
N CYS A 641 -57.02 17.27 -19.02
CA CYS A 641 -56.77 18.10 -17.85
C CYS A 641 -56.39 19.52 -18.27
N GLU A 642 -57.21 20.50 -17.95
CA GLU A 642 -56.97 21.92 -18.28
C GLU A 642 -56.23 22.70 -17.19
N GLN A 643 -55.94 22.10 -16.03
CA GLN A 643 -55.23 22.75 -14.92
C GLN A 643 -53.72 22.59 -15.03
N SER A 644 -52.98 23.70 -14.96
CA SER A 644 -51.52 23.75 -15.05
C SER A 644 -50.80 22.96 -13.97
N ASP A 645 -51.43 22.71 -12.82
CA ASP A 645 -50.80 22.05 -11.64
C ASP A 645 -51.45 20.71 -11.31
N CYS A 646 -51.99 20.02 -12.30
CA CYS A 646 -52.61 18.72 -12.12
C CYS A 646 -51.58 17.62 -11.82
N GLU A 647 -51.71 16.95 -10.67
CA GLU A 647 -50.87 15.81 -10.26
C GLU A 647 -51.37 14.42 -10.73
N CYS A 648 -52.28 14.35 -11.68
CA CYS A 648 -52.75 13.06 -12.21
C CYS A 648 -51.60 12.29 -12.91
N LEU A 649 -51.73 10.98 -13.02
CA LEU A 649 -50.70 10.11 -13.63
C LEU A 649 -50.34 10.56 -15.06
N THR A 650 -51.30 11.01 -15.84
CA THR A 650 -51.09 11.45 -17.22
C THR A 650 -50.27 12.75 -17.28
N CYS A 651 -50.57 13.72 -16.43
CA CYS A 651 -49.82 14.99 -16.37
C CYS A 651 -48.40 14.74 -15.84
N ARG A 652 -48.27 13.89 -14.84
CA ARG A 652 -46.93 13.50 -14.29
C ARG A 652 -46.08 12.73 -15.31
N SER A 653 -46.70 11.82 -16.11
CA SER A 653 -45.96 11.11 -17.17
C SER A 653 -45.56 12.06 -18.30
N ARG A 654 -46.40 13.02 -18.68
CA ARG A 654 -46.07 14.05 -19.70
C ARG A 654 -44.94 14.97 -19.21
N ALA A 655 -45.01 15.44 -17.98
CA ALA A 655 -43.95 16.26 -17.40
C ALA A 655 -42.60 15.48 -17.34
N GLN A 656 -42.65 14.21 -16.96
CA GLN A 656 -41.48 13.38 -16.94
C GLN A 656 -40.93 13.04 -18.34
N ALA A 657 -41.81 12.90 -19.35
CA ALA A 657 -41.38 12.75 -20.75
C ALA A 657 -40.66 14.01 -21.25
N ASN A 658 -41.15 15.18 -20.92
CA ASN A 658 -40.52 16.46 -21.27
C ASN A 658 -39.14 16.59 -20.57
N GLU A 659 -39.01 16.16 -19.31
CA GLU A 659 -37.72 16.12 -18.60
C GLU A 659 -36.74 15.15 -19.27
N VAL A 660 -37.17 13.97 -19.68
CA VAL A 660 -36.39 13.01 -20.42
C VAL A 660 -35.91 13.59 -21.75
N ALA A 661 -36.77 14.22 -22.51
CA ALA A 661 -36.43 14.87 -23.78
C ALA A 661 -35.38 16.00 -23.57
N LYS A 662 -35.57 16.86 -22.55
CA LYS A 662 -34.60 17.89 -22.21
C LYS A 662 -33.25 17.32 -21.85
N LEU A 663 -33.22 16.30 -20.99
CA LEU A 663 -31.98 15.66 -20.56
C LEU A 663 -31.28 14.89 -21.69
N SER A 664 -32.02 14.32 -22.65
CA SER A 664 -31.49 13.73 -23.88
C SER A 664 -30.71 14.77 -24.68
N THR A 665 -31.31 15.95 -24.95
CA THR A 665 -30.63 17.02 -25.68
C THR A 665 -29.41 17.54 -24.93
N GLU A 666 -29.51 17.69 -23.61
CA GLU A 666 -28.36 18.11 -22.77
C GLU A 666 -27.23 17.06 -22.83
N TYR A 667 -27.58 15.76 -22.83
CA TYR A 667 -26.61 14.68 -22.94
C TYR A 667 -25.93 14.64 -24.33
N ASP A 668 -26.70 14.80 -25.40
CA ASP A 668 -26.14 14.79 -26.77
C ASP A 668 -25.23 16.02 -26.99
N THR A 669 -25.60 17.18 -26.45
CA THR A 669 -24.77 18.40 -26.53
C THR A 669 -23.47 18.22 -25.75
N ALA A 670 -23.53 17.76 -24.52
CA ALA A 670 -22.34 17.51 -23.71
C ALA A 670 -21.43 16.44 -24.35
N ARG A 671 -22.02 15.41 -24.97
CA ARG A 671 -21.28 14.36 -25.68
C ARG A 671 -20.59 14.92 -26.94
N ALA A 672 -21.24 15.80 -27.67
CA ALA A 672 -20.67 16.46 -28.85
C ALA A 672 -19.49 17.36 -28.47
N GLU A 673 -19.63 18.19 -27.43
CA GLU A 673 -18.56 19.05 -26.91
C GLU A 673 -17.35 18.24 -26.45
N ARG A 674 -17.58 17.15 -25.71
CA ARG A 674 -16.49 16.22 -25.34
C ARG A 674 -15.86 15.61 -26.59
N GLY A 675 -16.62 15.22 -27.61
CA GLY A 675 -16.14 14.63 -28.85
C GLY A 675 -15.28 15.60 -29.69
N ALA A 676 -15.58 16.88 -29.64
CA ALA A 676 -14.82 17.93 -30.33
C ALA A 676 -13.48 18.27 -29.63
N THR A 677 -13.35 17.92 -28.34
CA THR A 677 -12.15 18.22 -27.56
C THR A 677 -11.15 17.06 -27.66
N PRO A 678 -9.88 17.31 -28.01
CA PRO A 678 -8.87 16.24 -28.09
C PRO A 678 -8.68 15.61 -26.70
N ARG A 679 -8.76 14.29 -26.65
CA ARG A 679 -8.62 13.53 -25.41
C ARG A 679 -7.23 13.63 -24.80
N LYS A 680 -6.19 13.71 -25.65
CA LYS A 680 -4.79 13.82 -25.23
C LYS A 680 -4.17 15.07 -25.86
N ILE A 681 -3.35 15.75 -25.11
CA ILE A 681 -2.54 16.89 -25.50
C ILE A 681 -1.12 16.71 -24.98
N ARG A 682 -0.16 17.47 -25.47
CA ARG A 682 1.20 17.45 -24.94
C ARG A 682 1.22 17.96 -23.51
N LEU A 683 2.11 17.43 -22.69
CA LEU A 683 2.25 17.83 -21.30
C LEU A 683 2.53 19.33 -21.16
N ALA A 684 3.35 19.89 -22.05
CA ALA A 684 3.63 21.32 -22.13
C ALA A 684 2.37 22.18 -22.40
N GLU A 685 1.40 21.65 -23.15
CA GLU A 685 0.13 22.33 -23.45
C GLU A 685 -0.86 22.23 -22.27
N ALA A 686 -0.75 21.15 -21.49
CA ALA A 686 -1.63 20.90 -20.36
C ALA A 686 -1.30 21.75 -19.14
N LEU A 687 -0.08 22.26 -19.03
CA LEU A 687 0.44 22.96 -17.85
C LEU A 687 1.31 24.14 -18.27
N ASP A 688 1.01 25.33 -17.74
CA ASP A 688 1.71 26.60 -18.03
C ASP A 688 3.17 26.67 -17.48
N ARG A 689 3.76 25.58 -17.01
CA ARG A 689 5.07 25.57 -16.32
C ARG A 689 5.78 24.24 -16.54
N ASP A 690 7.10 24.24 -16.32
CA ASP A 690 7.92 23.05 -16.31
C ASP A 690 7.32 21.95 -15.43
N VAL A 691 7.08 20.80 -16.04
CA VAL A 691 6.52 19.64 -15.38
C VAL A 691 7.65 18.77 -14.90
N VAL A 692 7.53 18.33 -13.66
CA VAL A 692 8.52 17.48 -13.03
C VAL A 692 7.91 16.12 -12.70
N LYS A 693 8.73 15.08 -12.81
CA LYS A 693 8.47 13.73 -12.27
C LYS A 693 9.46 13.45 -11.14
N LEU A 694 9.16 12.48 -10.29
CA LEU A 694 10.11 12.06 -9.26
C LEU A 694 11.30 11.36 -9.91
N SER A 695 12.50 11.58 -9.35
CA SER A 695 13.66 10.80 -9.74
C SER A 695 13.54 9.37 -9.22
N TYR A 696 13.67 8.38 -10.12
CA TYR A 696 13.48 6.96 -9.78
C TYR A 696 14.75 6.27 -9.31
N GLU A 697 15.92 6.86 -9.48
CA GLU A 697 17.20 6.18 -9.22
C GLU A 697 17.32 5.64 -7.80
N ARG A 698 17.04 6.48 -6.77
CA ARG A 698 17.10 6.01 -5.38
C ARG A 698 15.95 5.06 -5.07
N LYS A 699 14.78 5.31 -5.64
CA LYS A 699 13.62 4.45 -5.43
C LYS A 699 13.89 3.07 -5.95
N LEU A 700 14.33 2.97 -7.21
CA LEU A 700 14.65 1.68 -7.85
C LEU A 700 15.79 0.97 -7.13
N PHE A 701 16.84 1.70 -6.75
CA PHE A 701 17.95 1.12 -5.96
C PHE A 701 17.46 0.52 -4.65
N THR A 702 16.66 1.28 -3.89
CA THR A 702 16.16 0.78 -2.59
C THR A 702 15.11 -0.30 -2.73
N ASP A 703 14.28 -0.28 -3.77
CA ASP A 703 13.33 -1.36 -4.04
C ASP A 703 14.07 -2.64 -4.43
N THR A 704 15.16 -2.54 -5.20
CA THR A 704 16.01 -3.70 -5.52
C THR A 704 16.64 -4.32 -4.27
N ILE A 705 17.11 -3.51 -3.31
CA ILE A 705 17.55 -4.01 -1.99
C ILE A 705 16.42 -4.73 -1.24
N LYS A 706 15.22 -4.13 -1.22
CA LYS A 706 14.05 -4.74 -0.56
C LYS A 706 13.62 -6.06 -1.20
N LEU A 707 13.76 -6.16 -2.53
CA LEU A 707 13.51 -7.42 -3.25
C LEU A 707 14.50 -8.49 -2.81
N GLY A 708 15.80 -8.19 -2.78
CA GLY A 708 16.79 -9.16 -2.31
C GLY A 708 16.59 -9.55 -0.85
N ALA A 709 16.23 -8.60 0.02
CA ALA A 709 15.87 -8.92 1.41
C ALA A 709 14.61 -9.81 1.50
N TYR A 710 13.62 -9.59 0.62
CA TYR A 710 12.43 -10.44 0.53
C TYR A 710 12.79 -11.85 0.01
N GLU A 711 13.71 -11.98 -0.94
CA GLU A 711 14.23 -13.28 -1.42
C GLU A 711 14.92 -14.05 -0.29
N ILE A 712 15.80 -13.39 0.46
CA ILE A 712 16.44 -13.96 1.64
C ILE A 712 15.40 -14.43 2.67
N GLU A 713 14.43 -13.60 2.99
CA GLU A 713 13.36 -13.97 3.91
C GLU A 713 12.53 -15.15 3.38
N THR A 714 12.27 -15.19 2.08
CA THR A 714 11.52 -16.28 1.45
C THR A 714 12.31 -17.57 1.51
N ARG A 715 13.62 -17.53 1.28
CA ARG A 715 14.50 -18.68 1.42
C ARG A 715 14.50 -19.24 2.85
N LEU A 716 14.63 -18.37 3.85
CA LEU A 716 14.51 -18.76 5.27
C LEU A 716 13.12 -19.34 5.59
N TYR A 717 12.06 -18.76 5.03
CA TYR A 717 10.68 -19.22 5.19
C TYR A 717 10.48 -20.63 4.60
N GLU A 718 11.03 -20.91 3.42
CA GLU A 718 11.00 -22.22 2.78
C GLU A 718 11.73 -23.27 3.62
N MET A 719 12.93 -22.94 4.12
CA MET A 719 13.70 -23.81 5.01
C MET A 719 12.92 -24.10 6.30
N LEU A 720 12.31 -23.07 6.92
CA LEU A 720 11.47 -23.23 8.10
C LEU A 720 10.27 -24.14 7.81
N GLY A 721 9.66 -24.02 6.64
CA GLY A 721 8.49 -24.80 6.20
C GLY A 721 8.74 -26.30 6.17
N MET A 722 9.96 -26.74 5.90
CA MET A 722 10.33 -28.16 5.89
C MET A 722 10.21 -28.81 7.28
N THR A 723 10.27 -28.03 8.36
CA THR A 723 10.40 -28.56 9.73
C THR A 723 9.37 -28.01 10.72
N TYR A 724 8.59 -27.00 10.33
CA TYR A 724 7.61 -26.35 11.18
C TYR A 724 6.21 -26.45 10.58
N SER A 725 5.32 -27.21 11.22
CA SER A 725 3.99 -27.53 10.71
C SER A 725 3.05 -26.34 10.53
N ASN A 726 3.22 -25.25 11.35
CA ASN A 726 2.40 -24.06 11.28
C ASN A 726 3.03 -22.94 10.42
N SER A 727 3.97 -23.30 9.54
CA SER A 727 4.70 -22.33 8.71
C SER A 727 3.79 -21.44 7.86
N GLU A 728 2.70 -21.97 7.31
CA GLU A 728 1.77 -21.21 6.46
C GLU A 728 1.14 -20.00 7.18
N THR A 729 0.83 -20.11 8.46
CA THR A 729 0.14 -19.08 9.24
C THR A 729 1.07 -18.21 10.08
N GLU A 730 2.14 -18.80 10.61
CA GLU A 730 3.05 -18.16 11.57
C GLU A 730 4.46 -17.95 11.02
N GLY A 731 4.85 -18.63 9.94
CA GLY A 731 6.24 -18.75 9.51
C GLY A 731 6.93 -17.42 9.20
N ARG A 732 6.31 -16.51 8.44
CA ARG A 732 6.93 -15.21 8.16
C ARG A 732 7.04 -14.35 9.42
N GLY A 733 6.08 -14.43 10.33
CA GLY A 733 6.16 -13.76 11.63
C GLY A 733 7.28 -14.30 12.50
N LEU A 734 7.49 -15.62 12.46
CA LEU A 734 8.58 -16.29 13.18
C LEU A 734 9.95 -15.94 12.58
N ILE A 735 10.11 -15.97 11.26
CA ILE A 735 11.36 -15.52 10.60
C ILE A 735 11.69 -14.09 10.98
N ARG A 736 10.70 -13.19 10.96
CA ARG A 736 10.90 -11.81 11.41
C ARG A 736 11.39 -11.76 12.86
N ALA A 737 10.76 -12.49 13.77
CA ALA A 737 11.17 -12.53 15.18
C ALA A 737 12.60 -13.06 15.36
N ILE A 738 13.00 -14.04 14.55
CA ILE A 738 14.36 -14.57 14.53
C ILE A 738 15.35 -13.51 14.04
N LEU A 739 15.06 -12.84 12.92
CA LEU A 739 15.93 -11.82 12.33
C LEU A 739 16.10 -10.58 13.22
N GLU A 740 15.06 -10.17 13.94
CA GLU A 740 15.09 -9.08 14.93
C GLU A 740 15.69 -9.54 16.28
N GLY A 741 15.88 -10.82 16.48
CA GLY A 741 16.36 -11.44 17.73
C GLY A 741 17.80 -11.08 18.08
N SER A 742 18.09 -11.03 19.38
CA SER A 742 19.45 -10.83 19.91
C SER A 742 20.18 -12.17 20.08
N GLY A 743 21.49 -12.08 20.27
CA GLY A 743 22.35 -13.23 20.51
C GLY A 743 23.79 -12.84 20.80
N ASP A 744 24.61 -13.82 21.19
CA ASP A 744 26.03 -13.62 21.39
C ASP A 744 26.79 -13.98 20.12
N ILE A 745 27.80 -13.19 19.81
CA ILE A 745 28.76 -13.47 18.73
C ILE A 745 30.05 -13.98 19.36
N ARG A 746 30.56 -15.07 18.89
CA ARG A 746 31.88 -15.64 19.26
C ARG A 746 32.71 -15.75 17.99
N VAL A 747 33.95 -15.31 18.07
CA VAL A 747 34.87 -15.32 16.93
C VAL A 747 36.09 -16.22 17.26
N GLU A 748 36.25 -17.28 16.47
CA GLU A 748 37.36 -18.20 16.59
C GLU A 748 38.06 -18.33 15.23
N GLY A 749 39.13 -17.56 15.03
CA GLY A 749 39.84 -17.50 13.75
C GLY A 749 38.93 -16.97 12.64
N GLU A 750 38.67 -17.75 11.58
CA GLU A 750 37.75 -17.40 10.49
C GLU A 750 36.29 -17.83 10.75
N THR A 751 36.03 -18.51 11.89
CA THR A 751 34.68 -18.95 12.24
C THR A 751 33.97 -17.91 13.15
N ILE A 752 32.76 -17.55 12.81
CA ILE A 752 31.88 -16.71 13.62
C ILE A 752 30.71 -17.58 14.06
N GLU A 753 30.62 -17.83 15.36
CA GLU A 753 29.48 -18.50 15.96
C GLU A 753 28.48 -17.47 16.49
N VAL A 754 27.19 -17.67 16.19
CA VAL A 754 26.08 -16.83 16.63
C VAL A 754 25.16 -17.67 17.50
N HIS A 755 25.11 -17.34 18.79
CA HIS A 755 24.29 -18.02 19.79
C HIS A 755 23.05 -17.19 20.11
N PHE A 756 21.93 -17.54 19.51
CA PHE A 756 20.68 -16.79 19.64
C PHE A 756 20.00 -16.98 21.00
N ASP A 757 19.38 -15.92 21.48
CA ASP A 757 18.49 -15.99 22.63
C ASP A 757 17.25 -16.82 22.29
N GLN A 758 16.66 -17.48 23.31
CA GLN A 758 15.43 -18.24 23.12
C GLN A 758 14.26 -17.34 22.82
N LEU A 759 13.37 -17.80 21.97
CA LEU A 759 12.10 -17.14 21.68
C LEU A 759 11.06 -17.40 22.80
N SER A 760 10.01 -16.60 22.82
CA SER A 760 8.97 -16.59 23.85
C SER A 760 8.27 -17.95 24.07
N ALA A 761 8.14 -18.77 23.03
CA ALA A 761 7.51 -20.07 23.08
C ALA A 761 8.50 -21.20 22.75
N PRO A 762 8.46 -22.33 23.50
CA PRO A 762 9.35 -23.47 23.22
C PRO A 762 9.28 -24.00 21.79
N ARG A 763 8.09 -24.04 21.19
CA ARG A 763 7.89 -24.45 19.79
C ARG A 763 8.61 -23.54 18.79
N TYR A 764 8.68 -22.23 19.05
CA TYR A 764 9.38 -21.27 18.21
C TYR A 764 10.89 -21.42 18.37
N THR A 765 11.36 -21.63 19.58
CA THR A 765 12.76 -21.92 19.87
C THR A 765 13.23 -23.21 19.18
N GLN A 766 12.41 -24.27 19.22
CA GLN A 766 12.71 -25.52 18.50
C GLN A 766 12.72 -25.34 16.99
N ALA A 767 11.77 -24.57 16.43
CA ALA A 767 11.75 -24.26 15.01
C ALA A 767 13.00 -23.46 14.59
N MET A 768 13.40 -22.48 15.40
CA MET A 768 14.65 -21.71 15.19
C MET A 768 15.89 -22.62 15.27
N GLN A 769 15.94 -23.55 16.22
CA GLN A 769 17.04 -24.50 16.33
C GLN A 769 17.21 -25.36 15.07
N ARG A 770 16.08 -25.88 14.54
CA ARG A 770 16.11 -26.67 13.29
C ARG A 770 16.52 -25.81 12.09
N LEU A 771 16.10 -24.54 12.05
CA LEU A 771 16.56 -23.61 11.02
C LEU A 771 18.07 -23.37 11.11
N CYS A 772 18.63 -23.21 12.32
CA CYS A 772 20.06 -23.10 12.54
C CYS A 772 20.82 -24.37 12.05
N GLU A 773 20.28 -25.56 12.32
CA GLU A 773 20.85 -26.83 11.86
C GLU A 773 20.88 -26.90 10.32
N GLN A 774 19.81 -26.51 9.65
CA GLN A 774 19.75 -26.44 8.18
C GLN A 774 20.74 -25.42 7.61
N MET A 775 20.80 -24.21 8.22
CA MET A 775 21.77 -23.19 7.82
C MET A 775 23.21 -23.67 7.98
N ASN A 776 23.53 -24.35 9.09
CA ASN A 776 24.85 -24.90 9.32
C ASN A 776 25.25 -25.99 8.31
N ALA A 777 24.27 -26.79 7.84
CA ALA A 777 24.49 -27.80 6.80
C ALA A 777 24.92 -27.18 5.45
N LEU A 778 24.53 -25.92 5.17
CA LEU A 778 24.98 -25.16 3.99
C LEU A 778 26.43 -24.66 4.12
N SER A 779 27.02 -24.70 5.33
CA SER A 779 28.34 -24.11 5.62
C SER A 779 28.49 -22.67 5.09
N PRO A 780 27.59 -21.76 5.47
CA PRO A 780 27.50 -20.46 4.84
C PRO A 780 28.68 -19.56 5.18
N ARG A 781 29.05 -18.70 4.24
CA ARG A 781 30.10 -17.70 4.40
C ARG A 781 29.55 -16.32 4.27
N LEU A 782 30.18 -15.34 4.92
CA LEU A 782 29.86 -13.95 4.70
C LEU A 782 30.41 -13.49 3.34
N PRO A 783 29.59 -12.86 2.48
CA PRO A 783 30.00 -12.41 1.16
C PRO A 783 31.26 -11.54 1.19
N GLU A 784 32.17 -11.77 0.25
CA GLU A 784 33.45 -11.05 0.13
C GLU A 784 34.36 -11.14 1.38
N THR A 785 34.20 -12.17 2.21
CA THR A 785 35.06 -12.44 3.35
C THR A 785 35.41 -13.94 3.43
N ASN A 786 36.39 -14.28 4.23
CA ASN A 786 36.72 -15.68 4.52
C ASN A 786 35.92 -16.26 5.69
N HIS A 787 35.10 -15.44 6.36
CA HIS A 787 34.39 -15.84 7.56
C HIS A 787 33.31 -16.89 7.27
N CYS A 788 33.39 -18.02 7.94
CA CYS A 788 32.36 -19.04 7.98
C CYS A 788 31.42 -18.78 9.16
N LEU A 789 30.11 -18.89 8.94
CA LEU A 789 29.11 -18.67 9.95
C LEU A 789 28.58 -20.00 10.50
N ARG A 790 28.40 -20.05 11.83
CA ARG A 790 27.69 -21.12 12.52
C ARG A 790 26.64 -20.57 13.46
N PHE A 791 25.50 -21.21 13.52
CA PHE A 791 24.32 -20.71 14.23
C PHE A 791 23.87 -21.72 15.29
N PHE A 792 23.62 -21.23 16.50
CA PHE A 792 23.20 -22.03 17.65
C PHE A 792 22.09 -21.29 18.40
N VAL A 793 21.34 -22.04 19.21
CA VAL A 793 20.36 -21.46 20.14
C VAL A 793 20.83 -21.74 21.56
N LYS A 794 20.88 -20.72 22.43
CA LYS A 794 21.32 -20.86 23.83
C LYS A 794 20.44 -21.87 24.55
N PRO A 795 21.06 -22.73 25.42
CA PRO A 795 20.28 -23.63 26.27
C PRO A 795 19.38 -22.84 27.23
N ARG A 796 18.34 -23.49 27.66
CA ARG A 796 17.43 -22.87 28.64
C ARG A 796 18.18 -22.71 29.96
N PRO A 797 18.21 -21.53 30.59
CA PRO A 797 18.78 -21.42 31.92
C PRO A 797 18.08 -22.41 32.84
N VAL A 798 18.84 -23.27 33.45
CA VAL A 798 18.33 -24.15 34.50
C VAL A 798 17.89 -23.23 35.62
N ARG A 799 16.60 -23.22 35.92
CA ARG A 799 16.11 -22.54 37.13
C ARG A 799 16.66 -23.32 38.30
N GLU A 800 17.63 -22.75 39.00
CA GLU A 800 18.04 -23.21 40.30
C GLU A 800 16.91 -23.04 41.31
#